data_4574900e254c7e725d10112ac265f359
#
_entry.id   4574900e254c7e725d10112ac265f359
#
_cell.length_a   1.000
_cell.length_b   1.000
_cell.length_c   1.000
_cell.angle_alpha   90.00
_cell.angle_beta   90.00
_cell.angle_gamma   90.00
#
_symmetry.space_group_name_H-M   'P 1'
#
loop_
_entity.id
_entity.type
_entity.pdbx_description
1 polymer ?
#
loop_
_entity_poly.entity_id
_entity_poly.type
_entity_poly.pdbx_seq_one_letter_code
_entity_poly.pdbx_strand_id
1 'polypeptide(L)'
;MEASNEQIKVVEALCEGKNVVVDAVAGSGKTTTITFIAETLPAKRILILTYNRKLKEETRYRLQEYENVDVHNYHSLVQAYFQIPCQDDKMMSEFLKAPPKEKVDLPDFDLIILDEVQDMTPIYFQLVHFIRKQMIHTSPQLCCLGDRMQCIYQFMKADQRFITYCKEVFGAFNDLPWIQEPISLRTSYRMTQPTTDFLNQVFLAEERLEGYRATGQKPVYIHANLFNLSNEFRWVRRVLEAIHEHGPGNTFVLAPSLRGARSPVRLLENFLVQSLKLPCYVPTADERELNQPAMSGKIVFSTFHQSKGMERDLVFVFGIEDSVIHRYTDPSRCDNKLYVALTRAKKQLFVLQDASKPHLQFVDPQVLTARAEVISASHPTKWVSTHPYIIQQQRAVSNQPIYPKTTQVTNLLRHCHFEDLANIEALMCSHEILHPANEEKKANCLLMIENFITTSLTPLQTEEVSDLTGIAMQAWLEYKINGTLTTIGRPERWTSPLPAHRLLSMTNDFDATGATSYHSRRQQIQDAHHTWVKATHLDFAWTNFQRKINRDAAFKFEEKVSQTINELHGAPPHVATQMNGTIDILEKDPDDLTKVTIWEVKFVSQIQSHHILQAATYGVMYWLSTGIIPTVYLYNIRTDQQIQIYLPETQEHALSCLRVMLYFKSAQDNPSPDDDFIRQSKSIVNQIYAS
;
A
#
# COMPACT_ATOMS: atom_id res chain seq x y z
N MET A 1 2.63 -33.46 -7.53
CA MET A 1 1.60 -32.88 -8.45
C MET A 1 2.19 -33.00 -9.84
N GLU A 2 1.44 -33.49 -10.84
CA GLU A 2 1.95 -33.53 -12.21
C GLU A 2 1.99 -32.11 -12.80
N ALA A 3 3.06 -31.81 -13.53
CA ALA A 3 3.21 -30.54 -14.24
C ALA A 3 2.23 -30.42 -15.40
N SER A 4 1.63 -29.27 -15.61
CA SER A 4 0.81 -29.01 -16.79
C SER A 4 1.68 -28.91 -18.06
N ASN A 5 1.04 -29.11 -19.22
CA ASN A 5 1.74 -28.92 -20.51
C ASN A 5 2.37 -27.52 -20.67
N GLU A 6 1.74 -26.50 -20.08
CA GLU A 6 2.27 -25.13 -20.09
C GLU A 6 3.54 -25.02 -19.24
N GLN A 7 3.55 -25.66 -18.06
CA GLN A 7 4.70 -25.70 -17.15
C GLN A 7 5.85 -26.55 -17.70
N ILE A 8 5.54 -27.67 -18.35
CA ILE A 8 6.52 -28.53 -19.02
C ILE A 8 7.31 -27.74 -20.09
N LYS A 9 6.64 -26.92 -20.91
CA LYS A 9 7.30 -26.09 -21.94
C LYS A 9 8.32 -25.11 -21.32
N VAL A 10 8.07 -24.60 -20.12
CA VAL A 10 9.03 -23.74 -19.43
C VAL A 10 10.29 -24.51 -19.09
N VAL A 11 10.14 -25.70 -18.52
CA VAL A 11 11.25 -26.57 -18.14
C VAL A 11 12.05 -27.03 -19.37
N GLU A 12 11.36 -27.47 -20.45
CA GLU A 12 11.97 -27.86 -21.71
C GLU A 12 12.84 -26.75 -22.30
N ALA A 13 12.34 -25.51 -22.36
CA ALA A 13 13.10 -24.36 -22.86
C ALA A 13 14.36 -24.09 -22.02
N LEU A 14 14.27 -24.25 -20.68
CA LEU A 14 15.44 -24.14 -19.80
C LEU A 14 16.43 -25.31 -20.00
N CYS A 15 15.96 -26.53 -20.25
CA CYS A 15 16.83 -27.66 -20.58
C CYS A 15 17.54 -27.44 -21.92
N GLU A 16 16.92 -26.78 -22.89
CA GLU A 16 17.55 -26.38 -24.16
C GLU A 16 18.58 -25.25 -24.04
N GLY A 17 18.82 -24.73 -22.84
CA GLY A 17 19.80 -23.67 -22.61
C GLY A 17 19.28 -22.25 -22.98
N LYS A 18 17.98 -22.03 -23.10
CA LYS A 18 17.39 -20.73 -23.48
C LYS A 18 17.03 -19.87 -22.28
N ASN A 19 17.12 -18.54 -22.42
CA ASN A 19 16.46 -17.61 -21.53
C ASN A 19 14.95 -17.62 -21.77
N VAL A 20 14.15 -17.53 -20.70
CA VAL A 20 12.71 -17.75 -20.75
C VAL A 20 11.94 -16.57 -20.17
N VAL A 21 10.87 -16.16 -20.87
CA VAL A 21 9.85 -15.24 -20.36
C VAL A 21 8.54 -15.99 -20.21
N VAL A 22 7.92 -15.86 -19.03
CA VAL A 22 6.66 -16.51 -18.70
C VAL A 22 5.61 -15.47 -18.35
N ASP A 23 4.58 -15.30 -19.21
CA ASP A 23 3.39 -14.50 -18.89
C ASP A 23 2.36 -15.41 -18.20
N ALA A 24 2.27 -15.28 -16.88
CA ALA A 24 1.55 -16.19 -16.01
C ALA A 24 0.34 -15.52 -15.37
N VAL A 25 -0.87 -15.96 -15.69
CA VAL A 25 -2.10 -15.37 -15.11
C VAL A 25 -2.24 -15.63 -13.62
N ALA A 26 -3.19 -14.91 -12.98
CA ALA A 26 -3.52 -15.11 -11.57
C ALA A 26 -3.91 -16.56 -11.25
N GLY A 27 -3.20 -17.19 -10.32
CA GLY A 27 -3.47 -18.57 -9.90
C GLY A 27 -2.96 -19.65 -10.84
N SER A 28 -2.09 -19.33 -11.81
CA SER A 28 -1.54 -20.29 -12.77
C SER A 28 -0.47 -21.23 -12.20
N GLY A 29 -0.12 -21.08 -10.92
CA GLY A 29 0.87 -21.95 -10.28
C GLY A 29 2.32 -21.56 -10.56
N LYS A 30 2.66 -20.26 -10.62
CA LYS A 30 4.05 -19.77 -10.76
C LYS A 30 5.01 -20.46 -9.80
N THR A 31 4.67 -20.48 -8.51
CA THR A 31 5.52 -21.14 -7.48
C THR A 31 5.64 -22.65 -7.73
N THR A 32 4.60 -23.30 -8.23
CA THR A 32 4.64 -24.71 -8.63
C THR A 32 5.57 -24.90 -9.83
N THR A 33 5.53 -24.00 -10.81
CA THR A 33 6.46 -24.01 -11.96
C THR A 33 7.91 -23.89 -11.48
N ILE A 34 8.18 -22.99 -10.52
CA ILE A 34 9.52 -22.84 -9.92
C ILE A 34 9.96 -24.16 -9.23
N THR A 35 9.04 -24.83 -8.52
CA THR A 35 9.32 -26.13 -7.90
C THR A 35 9.68 -27.19 -8.96
N PHE A 36 8.93 -27.28 -10.05
CA PHE A 36 9.26 -28.20 -11.15
C PHE A 36 10.61 -27.90 -11.82
N ILE A 37 10.96 -26.63 -11.94
CA ILE A 37 12.29 -26.24 -12.45
C ILE A 37 13.37 -26.77 -11.50
N ALA A 38 13.24 -26.55 -10.19
CA ALA A 38 14.19 -27.01 -9.19
C ALA A 38 14.34 -28.55 -9.18
N GLU A 39 13.22 -29.25 -9.27
CA GLU A 39 13.17 -30.72 -9.30
C GLU A 39 13.80 -31.31 -10.59
N THR A 40 13.56 -30.68 -11.73
CA THR A 40 14.02 -31.19 -13.03
C THR A 40 15.50 -30.86 -13.29
N LEU A 41 16.01 -29.79 -12.67
CA LEU A 41 17.38 -29.33 -12.87
C LEU A 41 18.26 -29.45 -11.59
N PRO A 42 18.35 -30.62 -10.96
CA PRO A 42 19.04 -30.78 -9.67
C PRO A 42 20.54 -30.53 -9.74
N ALA A 43 21.14 -30.64 -10.93
CA ALA A 43 22.55 -30.35 -11.16
C ALA A 43 22.87 -28.85 -11.32
N LYS A 44 21.84 -28.00 -11.51
CA LYS A 44 22.00 -26.56 -11.65
C LYS A 44 21.85 -25.87 -10.30
N ARG A 45 22.75 -24.95 -9.99
CA ARG A 45 22.57 -24.05 -8.87
C ARG A 45 21.66 -22.89 -9.27
N ILE A 46 20.56 -22.70 -8.53
CA ILE A 46 19.47 -21.81 -8.91
C ILE A 46 19.34 -20.68 -7.88
N LEU A 47 19.41 -19.43 -8.33
CA LEU A 47 19.04 -18.26 -7.53
C LEU A 47 17.61 -17.85 -7.85
N ILE A 48 16.75 -17.73 -6.83
CA ILE A 48 15.39 -17.24 -6.98
C ILE A 48 15.26 -15.90 -6.28
N LEU A 49 14.87 -14.88 -7.04
CA LEU A 49 14.58 -13.54 -6.53
C LEU A 49 13.07 -13.27 -6.55
N THR A 50 12.52 -13.03 -5.37
CA THR A 50 11.09 -12.69 -5.18
C THR A 50 10.93 -11.22 -4.81
N TYR A 51 9.75 -10.66 -5.07
CA TYR A 51 9.50 -9.24 -4.83
C TYR A 51 9.55 -8.85 -3.35
N ASN A 52 8.92 -9.60 -2.46
CA ASN A 52 8.79 -9.25 -1.05
C ASN A 52 9.14 -10.40 -0.08
N ARG A 53 9.21 -10.05 1.22
CA ARG A 53 9.57 -10.99 2.29
C ARG A 53 8.61 -12.18 2.39
N LYS A 54 7.30 -11.94 2.26
CA LYS A 54 6.28 -12.99 2.41
C LYS A 54 6.42 -14.05 1.30
N LEU A 55 6.56 -13.61 0.05
CA LEU A 55 6.78 -14.51 -1.09
C LEU A 55 8.09 -15.29 -0.92
N LYS A 56 9.16 -14.63 -0.44
CA LYS A 56 10.43 -15.30 -0.14
C LYS A 56 10.24 -16.42 0.88
N GLU A 57 9.57 -16.15 2.00
CA GLU A 57 9.37 -17.15 3.07
C GLU A 57 8.49 -18.31 2.59
N GLU A 58 7.42 -18.03 1.83
CA GLU A 58 6.56 -19.06 1.24
C GLU A 58 7.31 -19.92 0.22
N THR A 59 8.08 -19.31 -0.68
CA THR A 59 8.87 -20.01 -1.70
C THR A 59 9.98 -20.84 -1.04
N ARG A 60 10.67 -20.29 -0.05
CA ARG A 60 11.70 -21.01 0.71
C ARG A 60 11.13 -22.22 1.44
N TYR A 61 9.96 -22.08 2.06
CA TYR A 61 9.29 -23.21 2.73
C TYR A 61 8.95 -24.33 1.77
N ARG A 62 8.46 -24.00 0.56
CA ARG A 62 8.11 -25.00 -0.47
C ARG A 62 9.36 -25.70 -1.07
N LEU A 63 10.48 -24.99 -1.12
CA LEU A 63 11.70 -25.48 -1.73
C LEU A 63 12.76 -25.94 -0.71
N GLN A 64 12.42 -26.10 0.55
CA GLN A 64 13.35 -26.43 1.64
C GLN A 64 14.07 -27.80 1.46
N GLU A 65 13.52 -28.70 0.64
CA GLU A 65 14.10 -30.02 0.36
C GLU A 65 15.10 -29.99 -0.82
N TYR A 66 15.22 -28.85 -1.52
CA TYR A 66 16.09 -28.72 -2.69
C TYR A 66 17.36 -27.94 -2.31
N GLU A 67 18.48 -28.64 -2.14
CA GLU A 67 19.76 -28.04 -1.72
C GLU A 67 20.44 -27.17 -2.80
N ASN A 68 20.01 -27.30 -4.06
CA ASN A 68 20.52 -26.55 -5.20
C ASN A 68 19.88 -25.18 -5.40
N VAL A 69 19.00 -24.73 -4.48
CA VAL A 69 18.20 -23.52 -4.62
C VAL A 69 18.46 -22.52 -3.50
N ASP A 70 18.84 -21.29 -3.88
CA ASP A 70 18.95 -20.14 -2.97
C ASP A 70 17.77 -19.18 -3.21
N VAL A 71 16.95 -18.92 -2.17
CA VAL A 71 15.76 -18.05 -2.26
C VAL A 71 15.96 -16.75 -1.48
N HIS A 72 15.90 -15.63 -2.17
CA HIS A 72 16.02 -14.29 -1.59
C HIS A 72 14.94 -13.33 -2.11
N ASN A 73 14.64 -12.28 -1.36
CA ASN A 73 14.16 -11.03 -1.96
C ASN A 73 15.36 -10.11 -2.20
N TYR A 74 15.17 -9.04 -2.98
CA TYR A 74 16.27 -8.17 -3.40
C TYR A 74 17.10 -7.63 -2.22
N HIS A 75 16.45 -7.19 -1.13
CA HIS A 75 17.13 -6.67 0.07
C HIS A 75 17.91 -7.77 0.81
N SER A 76 17.30 -8.94 1.03
CA SER A 76 17.96 -10.03 1.73
C SER A 76 19.12 -10.65 0.94
N LEU A 77 19.14 -10.51 -0.37
CA LEU A 77 20.27 -10.90 -1.20
C LEU A 77 21.52 -10.05 -0.87
N VAL A 78 21.34 -8.72 -0.82
CA VAL A 78 22.43 -7.80 -0.46
C VAL A 78 22.97 -8.12 0.94
N GLN A 79 22.08 -8.33 1.92
CA GLN A 79 22.50 -8.70 3.28
C GLN A 79 23.25 -10.02 3.32
N ALA A 80 22.79 -11.05 2.61
CA ALA A 80 23.34 -12.40 2.68
C ALA A 80 24.73 -12.48 2.06
N TYR A 81 24.93 -11.90 0.88
CA TYR A 81 26.18 -12.06 0.14
C TYR A 81 27.17 -10.92 0.36
N PHE A 82 26.71 -9.70 0.56
CA PHE A 82 27.62 -8.56 0.77
C PHE A 82 27.82 -8.21 2.24
N GLN A 83 27.05 -8.85 3.16
CA GLN A 83 27.09 -8.60 4.61
C GLN A 83 26.85 -7.13 4.99
N ILE A 84 26.12 -6.41 4.13
CA ILE A 84 25.75 -5.01 4.32
C ILE A 84 24.28 -4.94 4.73
N PRO A 85 23.90 -4.23 5.80
CA PRO A 85 22.51 -3.99 6.15
C PRO A 85 21.76 -3.37 4.97
N CYS A 86 20.66 -4.01 4.56
CA CYS A 86 19.80 -3.54 3.47
C CYS A 86 18.36 -3.92 3.80
N GLN A 87 17.60 -3.00 4.39
CA GLN A 87 16.22 -3.26 4.84
C GLN A 87 15.17 -2.60 3.96
N ASP A 88 15.59 -1.59 3.19
CA ASP A 88 14.71 -0.81 2.32
C ASP A 88 15.42 -0.38 1.02
N ASP A 89 14.64 0.20 0.10
CA ASP A 89 15.13 0.66 -1.21
C ASP A 89 16.13 1.81 -1.10
N LYS A 90 16.09 2.61 -0.03
CA LYS A 90 17.06 3.68 0.21
C LYS A 90 18.43 3.09 0.49
N MET A 91 18.54 2.13 1.39
CA MET A 91 19.79 1.44 1.69
C MET A 91 20.33 0.70 0.46
N MET A 92 19.44 0.12 -0.36
CA MET A 92 19.85 -0.51 -1.62
C MET A 92 20.38 0.50 -2.62
N SER A 93 19.77 1.68 -2.73
CA SER A 93 20.28 2.76 -3.59
C SER A 93 21.67 3.24 -3.14
N GLU A 94 21.89 3.38 -1.84
CA GLU A 94 23.18 3.74 -1.27
C GLU A 94 24.23 2.66 -1.57
N PHE A 95 23.87 1.38 -1.40
CA PHE A 95 24.73 0.25 -1.77
C PHE A 95 25.13 0.28 -3.25
N LEU A 96 24.19 0.49 -4.16
CA LEU A 96 24.45 0.50 -5.60
C LEU A 96 25.26 1.72 -6.06
N LYS A 97 25.16 2.87 -5.37
CA LYS A 97 25.99 4.06 -5.64
C LYS A 97 27.43 3.91 -5.18
N ALA A 98 27.67 3.17 -4.11
CA ALA A 98 29.00 2.95 -3.54
C ALA A 98 29.18 1.48 -3.15
N PRO A 99 29.21 0.55 -4.12
CA PRO A 99 29.37 -0.87 -3.83
C PRO A 99 30.77 -1.16 -3.26
N PRO A 100 30.93 -2.26 -2.51
CA PRO A 100 32.23 -2.66 -1.99
C PRO A 100 33.26 -2.78 -3.11
N LYS A 101 34.45 -2.27 -2.89
CA LYS A 101 35.58 -2.37 -3.84
C LYS A 101 36.16 -3.78 -3.92
N GLU A 102 36.06 -4.53 -2.83
CA GLU A 102 36.46 -5.91 -2.77
C GLU A 102 35.45 -6.80 -3.48
N LYS A 103 35.98 -7.70 -4.32
CA LYS A 103 35.13 -8.69 -4.97
C LYS A 103 34.52 -9.61 -3.91
N VAL A 104 33.23 -9.74 -3.95
CA VAL A 104 32.51 -10.72 -3.12
C VAL A 104 32.45 -12.03 -3.88
N ASP A 105 32.82 -13.10 -3.22
CA ASP A 105 32.76 -14.45 -3.79
C ASP A 105 31.27 -14.90 -3.80
N LEU A 106 30.61 -14.55 -4.88
CA LEU A 106 29.21 -15.00 -5.10
C LEU A 106 29.24 -16.45 -5.57
N PRO A 107 28.26 -17.25 -5.13
CA PRO A 107 28.13 -18.59 -5.67
C PRO A 107 27.94 -18.58 -7.19
N ASP A 108 28.53 -19.56 -7.86
CA ASP A 108 28.35 -19.75 -9.30
C ASP A 108 26.94 -20.32 -9.57
N PHE A 109 26.00 -19.44 -9.87
CA PHE A 109 24.64 -19.83 -10.26
C PHE A 109 24.58 -20.16 -11.75
N ASP A 110 23.86 -21.23 -12.10
CA ASP A 110 23.61 -21.64 -13.48
C ASP A 110 22.29 -21.06 -14.03
N LEU A 111 21.37 -20.72 -13.13
CA LEU A 111 20.06 -20.18 -13.47
C LEU A 111 19.62 -19.12 -12.44
N ILE A 112 19.15 -17.98 -12.93
CA ILE A 112 18.48 -16.96 -12.11
C ILE A 112 17.00 -16.92 -12.49
N ILE A 113 16.13 -17.09 -11.50
CA ILE A 113 14.69 -16.98 -11.64
C ILE A 113 14.24 -15.67 -11.00
N LEU A 114 13.61 -14.79 -11.78
CA LEU A 114 12.98 -13.57 -11.32
C LEU A 114 11.48 -13.81 -11.23
N ASP A 115 10.92 -13.81 -10.03
CA ASP A 115 9.48 -13.95 -9.81
C ASP A 115 8.82 -12.59 -9.61
N GLU A 116 7.57 -12.44 -10.08
CA GLU A 116 6.78 -11.20 -10.06
C GLU A 116 7.46 -10.02 -10.79
N VAL A 117 8.03 -10.28 -11.98
CA VAL A 117 8.80 -9.27 -12.75
C VAL A 117 7.98 -8.03 -13.10
N GLN A 118 6.64 -8.10 -13.17
CA GLN A 118 5.80 -6.93 -13.36
C GLN A 118 5.90 -5.91 -12.20
N ASP A 119 6.41 -6.31 -11.04
CA ASP A 119 6.65 -5.42 -9.91
C ASP A 119 8.11 -4.95 -9.81
N MET A 120 8.94 -5.26 -10.80
CA MET A 120 10.33 -4.82 -10.85
C MET A 120 10.42 -3.30 -10.94
N THR A 121 11.33 -2.74 -10.15
CA THR A 121 11.68 -1.32 -10.16
C THR A 121 13.03 -1.10 -10.84
N PRO A 122 13.39 0.11 -11.28
CA PRO A 122 14.72 0.39 -11.84
C PRO A 122 15.86 -0.01 -10.90
N ILE A 123 15.69 0.12 -9.58
CA ILE A 123 16.72 -0.24 -8.60
C ILE A 123 16.90 -1.76 -8.50
N TYR A 124 15.82 -2.54 -8.55
CA TYR A 124 15.90 -4.01 -8.57
C TYR A 124 16.52 -4.51 -9.87
N PHE A 125 16.14 -3.91 -11.00
CA PHE A 125 16.75 -4.18 -12.29
C PHE A 125 18.27 -3.91 -12.28
N GLN A 126 18.67 -2.77 -11.71
CA GLN A 126 20.08 -2.42 -11.54
C GLN A 126 20.80 -3.44 -10.66
N LEU A 127 20.20 -3.89 -9.55
CA LEU A 127 20.79 -4.92 -8.68
C LEU A 127 20.98 -6.25 -9.41
N VAL A 128 20.02 -6.69 -10.21
CA VAL A 128 20.12 -7.95 -10.99
C VAL A 128 21.31 -7.91 -11.94
N HIS A 129 21.50 -6.81 -12.68
CA HIS A 129 22.67 -6.64 -13.55
C HIS A 129 23.99 -6.49 -12.77
N PHE A 130 23.96 -5.82 -11.63
CA PHE A 130 25.13 -5.72 -10.74
C PHE A 130 25.57 -7.11 -10.25
N ILE A 131 24.62 -7.95 -9.77
CA ILE A 131 24.90 -9.33 -9.35
C ILE A 131 25.46 -10.14 -10.51
N ARG A 132 24.87 -10.04 -11.70
CA ARG A 132 25.37 -10.70 -12.92
C ARG A 132 26.83 -10.32 -13.23
N LYS A 133 27.18 -9.05 -13.09
CA LYS A 133 28.56 -8.56 -13.28
C LYS A 133 29.55 -9.17 -12.29
N GLN A 134 29.12 -9.47 -11.05
CA GLN A 134 29.98 -10.11 -10.05
C GLN A 134 30.24 -11.60 -10.35
N MET A 135 29.38 -12.26 -11.12
CA MET A 135 29.51 -13.66 -11.52
C MET A 135 30.48 -13.80 -12.71
N ILE A 136 31.75 -13.99 -12.42
CA ILE A 136 32.79 -14.00 -13.47
C ILE A 136 33.05 -15.40 -14.07
N HIS A 137 32.68 -16.47 -13.36
CA HIS A 137 32.92 -17.84 -13.79
C HIS A 137 31.76 -18.49 -14.50
N THR A 138 30.53 -17.95 -14.35
CA THR A 138 29.32 -18.50 -14.94
C THR A 138 28.55 -17.45 -15.75
N SER A 139 27.81 -17.92 -16.74
CA SER A 139 26.85 -17.10 -17.50
C SER A 139 25.44 -17.69 -17.27
N PRO A 140 24.78 -17.35 -16.16
CA PRO A 140 23.53 -18.00 -15.79
C PRO A 140 22.43 -17.72 -16.82
N GLN A 141 21.59 -18.74 -17.05
CA GLN A 141 20.34 -18.55 -17.75
C GLN A 141 19.43 -17.60 -16.95
N LEU A 142 18.48 -16.97 -17.63
CA LEU A 142 17.48 -16.10 -17.01
C LEU A 142 16.08 -16.64 -17.27
N CYS A 143 15.27 -16.77 -16.21
CA CYS A 143 13.87 -17.11 -16.27
C CYS A 143 13.05 -16.01 -15.59
N CYS A 144 12.27 -15.26 -16.36
CA CYS A 144 11.45 -14.15 -15.87
C CYS A 144 9.99 -14.57 -15.85
N LEU A 145 9.38 -14.61 -14.65
CA LEU A 145 7.97 -14.94 -14.46
C LEU A 145 7.19 -13.72 -13.94
N GLY A 146 5.98 -13.52 -14.47
CA GLY A 146 5.11 -12.48 -13.97
C GLY A 146 3.75 -12.44 -14.66
N ASP A 147 2.87 -11.59 -14.14
CA ASP A 147 1.56 -11.28 -14.74
C ASP A 147 1.49 -9.78 -15.02
N ARG A 148 1.60 -9.38 -16.29
CA ARG A 148 1.58 -7.96 -16.70
C ARG A 148 0.37 -7.20 -16.13
N MET A 149 -0.77 -7.88 -15.91
CA MET A 149 -1.98 -7.27 -15.37
C MET A 149 -2.01 -7.23 -13.83
N GLN A 150 -1.02 -7.77 -13.15
CA GLN A 150 -0.88 -7.65 -11.70
C GLN A 150 0.11 -6.57 -11.25
N CYS A 151 0.61 -5.72 -12.15
CA CYS A 151 1.39 -4.54 -11.81
C CYS A 151 0.48 -3.46 -11.20
N ILE A 152 0.55 -3.25 -9.89
CA ILE A 152 -0.26 -2.27 -9.16
C ILE A 152 0.58 -1.38 -8.23
N TYR A 153 1.91 -1.50 -8.25
CA TYR A 153 2.84 -0.74 -7.42
C TYR A 153 3.60 0.34 -8.21
N GLN A 154 2.96 0.93 -9.25
CA GLN A 154 3.56 2.00 -10.07
C GLN A 154 4.01 3.19 -9.22
N PHE A 155 3.30 3.51 -8.14
CA PHE A 155 3.68 4.55 -7.19
C PHE A 155 4.99 4.26 -6.44
N MET A 156 5.46 2.99 -6.44
CA MET A 156 6.78 2.57 -5.97
C MET A 156 7.77 2.39 -7.14
N LYS A 157 7.48 2.97 -8.32
CA LYS A 157 8.26 2.84 -9.55
C LYS A 157 8.32 1.41 -10.12
N ALA A 158 7.39 0.53 -9.73
CA ALA A 158 7.22 -0.75 -10.41
C ALA A 158 6.70 -0.54 -11.82
N ASP A 159 7.24 -1.29 -12.79
CA ASP A 159 6.89 -1.12 -14.19
C ASP A 159 6.71 -2.47 -14.91
N GLN A 160 5.47 -2.72 -15.37
CA GLN A 160 5.14 -3.96 -16.09
C GLN A 160 5.95 -4.13 -17.39
N ARG A 161 6.57 -3.07 -17.91
CA ARG A 161 7.39 -3.12 -19.13
C ARG A 161 8.65 -3.96 -18.95
N PHE A 162 9.11 -4.18 -17.71
CA PHE A 162 10.21 -5.12 -17.47
C PHE A 162 9.87 -6.55 -17.86
N ILE A 163 8.60 -6.98 -17.78
CA ILE A 163 8.19 -8.27 -18.32
C ILE A 163 7.73 -8.18 -19.78
N THR A 164 7.09 -7.09 -20.18
CA THR A 164 6.61 -6.89 -21.57
C THR A 164 7.75 -6.80 -22.56
N TYR A 165 8.80 -6.04 -22.24
CA TYR A 165 10.00 -5.84 -23.05
C TYR A 165 11.22 -6.55 -22.45
N CYS A 166 10.99 -7.71 -21.84
CA CYS A 166 12.01 -8.45 -21.10
C CYS A 166 13.25 -8.76 -21.96
N LYS A 167 13.06 -9.20 -23.20
CA LYS A 167 14.17 -9.52 -24.12
C LYS A 167 15.00 -8.28 -24.48
N GLU A 168 14.36 -7.14 -24.65
CA GLU A 168 14.99 -5.86 -25.01
C GLU A 168 15.81 -5.29 -23.87
N VAL A 169 15.30 -5.39 -22.63
CA VAL A 169 15.95 -4.79 -21.45
C VAL A 169 16.99 -5.71 -20.82
N PHE A 170 16.80 -7.03 -20.86
CA PHE A 170 17.75 -8.02 -20.38
C PHE A 170 18.65 -8.60 -21.47
N GLY A 171 18.61 -8.08 -22.70
CA GLY A 171 19.38 -8.62 -23.84
C GLY A 171 20.89 -8.67 -23.63
N ALA A 172 21.45 -7.79 -22.80
CA ALA A 172 22.87 -7.78 -22.42
C ALA A 172 23.20 -8.61 -21.16
N PHE A 173 22.22 -9.35 -20.62
CA PHE A 173 22.42 -10.13 -19.39
C PHE A 173 23.39 -11.31 -19.61
N ASN A 174 23.25 -12.02 -20.72
CA ASN A 174 24.10 -13.09 -21.17
C ASN A 174 23.97 -13.29 -22.70
N ASP A 175 24.82 -14.13 -23.29
CA ASP A 175 24.85 -14.43 -24.74
C ASP A 175 23.95 -15.64 -25.11
N LEU A 176 23.13 -16.13 -24.18
CA LEU A 176 22.27 -17.27 -24.43
C LEU A 176 21.04 -16.86 -25.25
N PRO A 177 20.50 -17.75 -26.08
CA PRO A 177 19.33 -17.48 -26.89
C PRO A 177 18.09 -17.29 -26.02
N TRP A 178 17.20 -16.40 -26.43
CA TRP A 178 15.87 -16.27 -25.85
C TRP A 178 14.85 -17.13 -26.60
N ILE A 179 13.80 -17.56 -25.88
CA ILE A 179 12.61 -18.12 -26.54
C ILE A 179 12.03 -17.09 -27.52
N GLN A 180 11.41 -17.52 -28.61
CA GLN A 180 10.84 -16.59 -29.59
C GLN A 180 9.68 -15.79 -29.02
N GLU A 181 8.67 -16.48 -28.47
CA GLU A 181 7.49 -15.89 -27.84
C GLU A 181 7.44 -16.25 -26.35
N PRO A 182 6.92 -15.35 -25.49
CA PRO A 182 6.69 -15.67 -24.08
C PRO A 182 5.84 -16.94 -23.92
N ILE A 183 6.20 -17.80 -22.98
CA ILE A 183 5.36 -18.95 -22.61
C ILE A 183 4.22 -18.43 -21.76
N SER A 184 2.99 -18.71 -22.18
CA SER A 184 1.79 -18.31 -21.45
C SER A 184 1.33 -19.43 -20.52
N LEU A 185 1.21 -19.14 -19.22
CA LEU A 185 0.51 -19.98 -18.25
C LEU A 185 -0.91 -19.42 -18.08
N ARG A 186 -1.85 -19.91 -18.86
CA ARG A 186 -3.24 -19.43 -18.94
C ARG A 186 -4.19 -20.13 -17.98
N THR A 187 -3.84 -21.35 -17.56
CA THR A 187 -4.68 -22.18 -16.69
C THR A 187 -4.61 -21.71 -15.24
N SER A 188 -5.72 -21.16 -14.73
CA SER A 188 -5.86 -20.78 -13.33
C SER A 188 -6.36 -21.96 -12.48
N TYR A 189 -5.54 -22.42 -11.56
CA TYR A 189 -5.92 -23.43 -10.56
C TYR A 189 -6.72 -22.84 -9.39
N ARG A 190 -6.78 -21.52 -9.33
CA ARG A 190 -7.53 -20.76 -8.32
C ARG A 190 -9.00 -20.65 -8.69
N MET A 191 -9.29 -20.17 -9.88
CA MET A 191 -10.64 -19.79 -10.32
C MET A 191 -11.38 -20.95 -11.02
N THR A 192 -12.70 -20.84 -11.04
CA THR A 192 -13.57 -21.74 -11.81
C THR A 192 -13.76 -21.23 -13.24
N GLN A 193 -14.11 -22.11 -14.19
CA GLN A 193 -14.36 -21.71 -15.58
C GLN A 193 -15.44 -20.62 -15.71
N PRO A 194 -16.60 -20.68 -15.00
CA PRO A 194 -17.56 -19.58 -15.04
C PRO A 194 -16.99 -18.22 -14.60
N THR A 195 -16.05 -18.22 -13.65
CA THR A 195 -15.38 -17.00 -13.20
C THR A 195 -14.40 -16.48 -14.24
N THR A 196 -13.58 -17.36 -14.86
CA THR A 196 -12.63 -16.94 -15.90
C THR A 196 -13.34 -16.48 -17.17
N ASP A 197 -14.43 -17.15 -17.59
CA ASP A 197 -15.26 -16.71 -18.72
C ASP A 197 -15.87 -15.31 -18.47
N PHE A 198 -16.37 -15.08 -17.25
CA PHE A 198 -16.88 -13.78 -16.86
C PHE A 198 -15.79 -12.70 -16.92
N LEU A 199 -14.59 -12.96 -16.40
CA LEU A 199 -13.49 -12.00 -16.45
C LEU A 199 -13.05 -11.71 -17.88
N ASN A 200 -12.82 -12.76 -18.69
CA ASN A 200 -12.39 -12.63 -20.07
C ASN A 200 -13.37 -11.77 -20.90
N GLN A 201 -14.65 -12.06 -20.80
CA GLN A 201 -15.65 -11.50 -21.72
C GLN A 201 -16.28 -10.20 -21.19
N VAL A 202 -16.41 -10.04 -19.87
CA VAL A 202 -17.04 -8.83 -19.28
C VAL A 202 -16.02 -7.74 -18.97
N PHE A 203 -14.83 -8.13 -18.49
CA PHE A 203 -13.84 -7.15 -18.00
C PHE A 203 -12.63 -6.99 -18.92
N LEU A 204 -12.12 -8.08 -19.50
CA LEU A 204 -10.84 -8.03 -20.24
C LEU A 204 -11.03 -7.85 -21.75
N ALA A 205 -12.16 -8.25 -22.30
CA ALA A 205 -12.40 -8.36 -23.75
C ALA A 205 -11.28 -9.18 -24.46
N GLU A 206 -10.68 -10.13 -23.77
CA GLU A 206 -9.55 -10.96 -24.19
C GLU A 206 -9.68 -12.34 -23.56
N GLU A 207 -9.47 -13.41 -24.32
CA GLU A 207 -9.44 -14.81 -23.84
C GLU A 207 -8.07 -15.11 -23.19
N ARG A 208 -7.83 -14.54 -21.99
CA ARG A 208 -6.57 -14.62 -21.26
C ARG A 208 -6.52 -15.75 -20.23
N LEU A 209 -7.63 -16.01 -19.57
CA LEU A 209 -7.76 -16.92 -18.41
C LEU A 209 -8.50 -18.19 -18.79
N GLU A 210 -8.02 -19.33 -18.30
CA GLU A 210 -8.72 -20.63 -18.42
C GLU A 210 -8.89 -21.23 -17.02
N GLY A 211 -10.11 -21.60 -16.64
CA GLY A 211 -10.39 -22.17 -15.32
C GLY A 211 -10.09 -23.67 -15.28
N TYR A 212 -9.16 -24.10 -14.45
CA TYR A 212 -8.90 -25.54 -14.26
C TYR A 212 -10.15 -26.30 -13.79
N ARG A 213 -10.96 -25.70 -12.92
CA ARG A 213 -12.22 -26.29 -12.48
C ARG A 213 -13.34 -25.92 -13.44
N ALA A 214 -13.75 -26.91 -14.26
CA ALA A 214 -14.77 -26.73 -15.30
C ALA A 214 -16.14 -26.26 -14.78
N THR A 215 -16.48 -26.58 -13.52
CA THR A 215 -17.77 -26.24 -12.90
C THR A 215 -17.58 -25.28 -11.73
N GLY A 216 -18.60 -24.47 -11.49
CA GLY A 216 -18.63 -23.51 -10.39
C GLY A 216 -19.88 -22.62 -10.43
N GLN A 217 -20.08 -21.83 -9.40
CA GLN A 217 -21.15 -20.84 -9.38
C GLN A 217 -20.82 -19.70 -10.35
N LYS A 218 -21.84 -19.18 -11.06
CA LYS A 218 -21.67 -17.95 -11.84
C LYS A 218 -21.34 -16.79 -10.90
N PRO A 219 -20.46 -15.87 -11.31
CA PRO A 219 -20.32 -14.59 -10.60
C PRO A 219 -21.65 -13.85 -10.47
N VAL A 220 -21.77 -13.09 -9.39
CA VAL A 220 -22.95 -12.28 -9.11
C VAL A 220 -22.61 -10.81 -9.34
N TYR A 221 -23.38 -10.13 -10.18
CA TYR A 221 -23.24 -8.68 -10.41
C TYR A 221 -24.42 -7.94 -9.80
N ILE A 222 -24.13 -7.08 -8.82
CA ILE A 222 -25.14 -6.30 -8.11
C ILE A 222 -25.03 -4.85 -8.56
N HIS A 223 -26.15 -4.32 -9.09
CA HIS A 223 -26.31 -2.91 -9.43
C HIS A 223 -27.44 -2.34 -8.60
N ALA A 224 -27.13 -1.72 -7.48
CA ALA A 224 -28.11 -1.27 -6.49
C ALA A 224 -27.62 -0.02 -5.75
N ASN A 225 -28.50 0.62 -4.98
CA ASN A 225 -28.08 1.61 -4.00
C ASN A 225 -27.35 0.90 -2.86
N LEU A 226 -26.02 0.94 -2.88
CA LEU A 226 -25.17 0.27 -1.92
C LEU A 226 -25.12 0.94 -0.54
N PHE A 227 -25.72 2.13 -0.41
CA PHE A 227 -25.85 2.84 0.87
C PHE A 227 -27.09 2.45 1.66
N ASN A 228 -27.96 1.62 1.10
CA ASN A 228 -29.16 1.14 1.75
C ASN A 228 -29.05 -0.34 2.10
N LEU A 229 -28.74 -0.62 3.37
CA LEU A 229 -28.53 -1.95 3.92
C LEU A 229 -29.74 -2.37 4.76
N SER A 230 -30.72 -2.99 4.11
CA SER A 230 -31.86 -3.62 4.75
C SER A 230 -32.01 -5.05 4.27
N ASN A 231 -32.35 -5.97 5.18
CA ASN A 231 -32.67 -7.36 4.84
C ASN A 231 -33.86 -7.50 3.87
N GLU A 232 -34.63 -6.43 3.65
CA GLU A 232 -35.71 -6.39 2.68
C GLU A 232 -35.19 -6.40 1.24
N PHE A 233 -33.96 -5.92 1.00
CA PHE A 233 -33.38 -5.87 -0.33
C PHE A 233 -32.81 -7.24 -0.75
N ARG A 234 -33.18 -7.67 -1.96
CA ARG A 234 -32.72 -8.93 -2.54
C ARG A 234 -31.18 -9.05 -2.55
N TRP A 235 -30.50 -7.97 -2.86
CA TRP A 235 -29.02 -7.99 -2.94
C TRP A 235 -28.38 -8.20 -1.56
N VAL A 236 -28.91 -7.59 -0.49
CA VAL A 236 -28.42 -7.78 0.87
C VAL A 236 -28.60 -9.23 1.30
N ARG A 237 -29.78 -9.80 1.09
CA ARG A 237 -30.04 -11.22 1.38
C ARG A 237 -29.05 -12.13 0.65
N ARG A 238 -28.82 -11.87 -0.65
CA ARG A 238 -27.92 -12.70 -1.47
C ARG A 238 -26.47 -12.62 -0.97
N VAL A 239 -26.01 -11.44 -0.50
CA VAL A 239 -24.68 -11.27 0.16
C VAL A 239 -24.62 -12.07 1.46
N LEU A 240 -25.66 -12.00 2.30
CA LEU A 240 -25.70 -12.73 3.58
C LEU A 240 -25.76 -14.25 3.40
N GLU A 241 -26.53 -14.73 2.42
CA GLU A 241 -26.57 -16.15 2.06
C GLU A 241 -25.17 -16.67 1.67
N ALA A 242 -24.43 -15.92 0.85
CA ALA A 242 -23.08 -16.28 0.45
C ALA A 242 -22.10 -16.28 1.64
N ILE A 243 -22.18 -15.28 2.53
CA ILE A 243 -21.36 -15.26 3.74
C ILE A 243 -21.67 -16.46 4.67
N HIS A 244 -22.96 -16.82 4.78
CA HIS A 244 -23.36 -17.98 5.57
C HIS A 244 -22.84 -19.30 4.95
N GLU A 245 -22.91 -19.44 3.63
CA GLU A 245 -22.45 -20.64 2.89
C GLU A 245 -20.94 -20.84 3.02
N HIS A 246 -20.15 -19.79 2.86
CA HIS A 246 -18.68 -19.88 2.83
C HIS A 246 -18.01 -19.68 4.19
N GLY A 247 -18.70 -19.02 5.12
CA GLY A 247 -18.23 -18.65 6.45
C GLY A 247 -17.36 -17.39 6.47
N PRO A 248 -17.31 -16.69 7.63
CA PRO A 248 -16.55 -15.44 7.80
C PRO A 248 -15.07 -15.57 7.44
N GLY A 249 -14.40 -16.63 7.91
CA GLY A 249 -12.96 -16.85 7.68
C GLY A 249 -12.56 -17.07 6.21
N ASN A 250 -13.53 -17.34 5.33
CA ASN A 250 -13.30 -17.56 3.91
C ASN A 250 -13.81 -16.40 3.04
N THR A 251 -14.08 -15.25 3.64
CA THR A 251 -14.69 -14.09 2.97
C THR A 251 -13.76 -12.90 2.92
N PHE A 252 -13.60 -12.30 1.71
CA PHE A 252 -13.01 -10.99 1.48
C PHE A 252 -14.06 -9.97 1.05
N VAL A 253 -13.91 -8.74 1.54
CA VAL A 253 -14.57 -7.54 1.04
C VAL A 253 -13.49 -6.57 0.57
N LEU A 254 -13.40 -6.34 -0.73
CA LEU A 254 -12.35 -5.56 -1.36
C LEU A 254 -12.90 -4.24 -1.92
N ALA A 255 -12.14 -3.17 -1.73
CA ALA A 255 -12.46 -1.85 -2.27
C ALA A 255 -11.17 -1.08 -2.65
N PRO A 256 -11.26 -0.02 -3.47
CA PRO A 256 -10.10 0.83 -3.78
C PRO A 256 -9.49 1.48 -2.55
N SER A 257 -10.33 1.88 -1.60
CA SER A 257 -9.96 2.42 -0.29
C SER A 257 -11.01 2.03 0.73
N LEU A 258 -10.59 1.77 1.95
CA LEU A 258 -11.48 1.52 3.09
C LEU A 258 -11.83 2.81 3.83
N ARG A 259 -11.19 3.92 3.50
CA ARG A 259 -11.34 5.22 4.17
C ARG A 259 -12.40 6.08 3.50
N GLY A 260 -13.13 6.80 4.29
CA GLY A 260 -14.15 7.75 3.83
C GLY A 260 -15.40 7.74 4.67
N ALA A 261 -15.88 8.94 4.99
CA ALA A 261 -17.07 9.14 5.85
C ALA A 261 -18.35 8.50 5.29
N ARG A 262 -18.44 8.35 3.98
CA ARG A 262 -19.57 7.72 3.29
C ARG A 262 -19.07 6.64 2.34
N SER A 263 -18.74 5.47 2.89
CA SER A 263 -18.32 4.31 2.11
C SER A 263 -19.35 3.18 2.26
N PRO A 264 -19.85 2.59 1.16
CA PRO A 264 -20.75 1.44 1.24
C PRO A 264 -20.09 0.26 1.96
N VAL A 265 -18.77 0.12 1.84
CA VAL A 265 -17.99 -0.93 2.49
C VAL A 265 -18.04 -0.80 4.01
N ARG A 266 -17.88 0.43 4.53
CA ARG A 266 -17.99 0.70 5.96
C ARG A 266 -19.40 0.45 6.50
N LEU A 267 -20.41 0.84 5.73
CA LEU A 267 -21.79 0.56 6.11
C LEU A 267 -22.07 -0.93 6.17
N LEU A 268 -21.53 -1.71 5.22
CA LEU A 268 -21.65 -3.16 5.23
C LEU A 268 -20.96 -3.75 6.47
N GLU A 269 -19.75 -3.33 6.80
CA GLU A 269 -19.05 -3.81 8.00
C GLU A 269 -19.87 -3.51 9.27
N ASN A 270 -20.29 -2.27 9.43
CA ASN A 270 -21.11 -1.86 10.58
C ASN A 270 -22.40 -2.69 10.69
N PHE A 271 -23.06 -2.97 9.58
CA PHE A 271 -24.25 -3.80 9.54
C PHE A 271 -23.94 -5.26 9.96
N LEU A 272 -22.88 -5.86 9.42
CA LEU A 272 -22.45 -7.22 9.75
C LEU A 272 -22.10 -7.36 11.24
N VAL A 273 -21.38 -6.39 11.79
CA VAL A 273 -20.95 -6.42 13.20
C VAL A 273 -22.07 -6.07 14.15
N GLN A 274 -22.79 -4.97 13.91
CA GLN A 274 -23.82 -4.48 14.85
C GLN A 274 -25.09 -5.35 14.85
N SER A 275 -25.58 -5.66 13.66
CA SER A 275 -26.86 -6.35 13.50
C SER A 275 -26.72 -7.87 13.55
N LEU A 276 -25.62 -8.42 13.01
CA LEU A 276 -25.45 -9.86 12.85
C LEU A 276 -24.35 -10.47 13.73
N LYS A 277 -23.59 -9.64 14.44
CA LYS A 277 -22.48 -10.06 15.33
C LYS A 277 -21.42 -10.91 14.62
N LEU A 278 -21.23 -10.69 13.32
CA LEU A 278 -20.22 -11.41 12.55
C LEU A 278 -18.82 -10.82 12.81
N PRO A 279 -17.78 -11.65 12.95
CA PRO A 279 -16.43 -11.18 13.18
C PRO A 279 -15.87 -10.57 11.89
N CYS A 280 -15.41 -9.32 11.96
CA CYS A 280 -14.78 -8.61 10.86
C CYS A 280 -13.37 -8.16 11.25
N TYR A 281 -12.47 -8.09 10.26
CA TYR A 281 -11.15 -7.47 10.38
C TYR A 281 -11.02 -6.35 9.35
N VAL A 282 -10.62 -5.18 9.82
CA VAL A 282 -10.34 -4.02 8.98
C VAL A 282 -8.95 -3.50 9.35
N PRO A 283 -8.02 -3.35 8.38
CA PRO A 283 -6.68 -2.86 8.66
C PRO A 283 -6.71 -1.40 9.15
N THR A 284 -5.76 -1.04 9.99
CA THR A 284 -5.64 0.32 10.55
C THR A 284 -5.21 1.35 9.51
N ALA A 285 -4.50 0.91 8.46
CA ALA A 285 -4.06 1.75 7.35
C ALA A 285 -4.16 0.99 6.01
N ASP A 286 -4.51 1.71 4.95
CA ASP A 286 -4.61 1.15 3.59
C ASP A 286 -3.24 0.72 3.03
N GLU A 287 -2.14 1.20 3.63
CA GLU A 287 -0.76 0.97 3.22
C GLU A 287 -0.06 -0.18 3.96
N ARG A 288 -0.59 -0.62 5.10
CA ARG A 288 0.06 -1.67 5.92
C ARG A 288 -0.25 -3.05 5.39
N GLU A 289 0.72 -3.96 5.52
CA GLU A 289 0.48 -5.38 5.28
C GLU A 289 -0.58 -5.92 6.24
N LEU A 290 -1.40 -6.83 5.72
CA LEU A 290 -2.45 -7.46 6.52
C LEU A 290 -1.86 -8.43 7.54
N ASN A 291 -2.29 -8.30 8.79
CA ASN A 291 -1.85 -9.16 9.88
C ASN A 291 -2.56 -10.53 9.81
N GLN A 292 -1.84 -11.56 9.42
CA GLN A 292 -2.38 -12.92 9.25
C GLN A 292 -3.07 -13.48 10.51
N PRO A 293 -2.46 -13.42 11.71
CA PRO A 293 -3.12 -13.84 12.94
C PRO A 293 -4.42 -13.08 13.22
N ALA A 294 -4.44 -11.77 12.99
CA ALA A 294 -5.61 -10.93 13.24
C ALA A 294 -6.79 -11.20 12.28
N MET A 295 -6.52 -11.77 11.10
CA MET A 295 -7.54 -12.12 10.09
C MET A 295 -8.21 -13.47 10.33
N SER A 296 -7.65 -14.33 11.17
CA SER A 296 -8.13 -15.69 11.35
C SER A 296 -9.60 -15.74 11.79
N GLY A 297 -10.42 -16.50 11.06
CA GLY A 297 -11.85 -16.68 11.35
C GLY A 297 -12.75 -15.47 11.05
N LYS A 298 -12.22 -14.37 10.52
CA LYS A 298 -12.95 -13.12 10.30
C LYS A 298 -13.23 -12.85 8.82
N ILE A 299 -14.29 -12.10 8.55
CA ILE A 299 -14.49 -11.43 7.24
C ILE A 299 -13.44 -10.35 7.12
N VAL A 300 -12.59 -10.43 6.11
CA VAL A 300 -11.48 -9.49 5.93
C VAL A 300 -11.88 -8.39 4.95
N PHE A 301 -11.86 -7.16 5.44
CA PHE A 301 -11.96 -5.95 4.62
C PHE A 301 -10.56 -5.51 4.22
N SER A 302 -10.34 -5.24 2.92
CA SER A 302 -9.01 -4.92 2.41
C SER A 302 -9.07 -4.01 1.20
N THR A 303 -7.99 -3.29 0.95
CA THR A 303 -7.82 -2.60 -0.32
C THR A 303 -7.39 -3.57 -1.43
N PHE A 304 -7.57 -3.17 -2.69
CA PHE A 304 -7.08 -3.95 -3.83
C PHE A 304 -5.57 -4.21 -3.74
N HIS A 305 -4.79 -3.23 -3.29
CA HIS A 305 -3.34 -3.35 -3.12
C HIS A 305 -2.97 -4.39 -2.05
N GLN A 306 -3.57 -4.28 -0.87
CA GLN A 306 -3.28 -5.19 0.24
C GLN A 306 -3.72 -6.64 -0.03
N SER A 307 -4.71 -6.85 -0.92
CA SER A 307 -5.21 -8.19 -1.28
C SER A 307 -4.30 -8.94 -2.24
N LYS A 308 -3.29 -8.27 -2.84
CA LYS A 308 -2.35 -8.92 -3.76
C LYS A 308 -1.60 -10.07 -3.08
N GLY A 309 -1.49 -11.20 -3.78
CA GLY A 309 -0.90 -12.43 -3.23
C GLY A 309 -1.81 -13.23 -2.30
N MET A 310 -3.04 -12.75 -2.02
CA MET A 310 -4.00 -13.43 -1.16
C MET A 310 -5.20 -13.95 -1.95
N GLU A 311 -5.98 -14.85 -1.34
CA GLU A 311 -7.16 -15.46 -1.95
C GLU A 311 -8.15 -15.93 -0.89
N ARG A 312 -9.45 -15.97 -1.22
CA ARG A 312 -10.53 -16.52 -0.39
C ARG A 312 -11.56 -17.25 -1.27
N ASP A 313 -12.37 -18.09 -0.65
CA ASP A 313 -13.45 -18.78 -1.36
C ASP A 313 -14.50 -17.81 -1.88
N LEU A 314 -14.88 -16.84 -1.08
CA LEU A 314 -15.86 -15.79 -1.38
C LEU A 314 -15.22 -14.41 -1.39
N VAL A 315 -15.43 -13.66 -2.47
CA VAL A 315 -14.90 -12.29 -2.61
C VAL A 315 -15.99 -11.34 -3.08
N PHE A 316 -16.15 -10.24 -2.36
CA PHE A 316 -16.98 -9.09 -2.73
C PHE A 316 -16.08 -7.95 -3.19
N VAL A 317 -16.31 -7.41 -4.38
CA VAL A 317 -15.54 -6.29 -4.96
C VAL A 317 -16.45 -5.07 -5.07
N PHE A 318 -16.13 -4.04 -4.31
CA PHE A 318 -16.83 -2.75 -4.27
C PHE A 318 -16.06 -1.66 -4.98
N GLY A 319 -16.75 -0.58 -5.35
CA GLY A 319 -16.12 0.64 -5.87
C GLY A 319 -15.47 0.47 -7.22
N ILE A 320 -15.99 -0.43 -8.06
CA ILE A 320 -15.52 -0.68 -9.42
C ILE A 320 -15.70 0.57 -10.32
N GLU A 321 -16.62 1.44 -9.96
CA GLU A 321 -16.92 2.74 -10.60
C GLU A 321 -16.15 3.91 -9.99
N ASP A 322 -15.25 3.66 -9.03
CA ASP A 322 -14.52 4.71 -8.34
C ASP A 322 -13.58 5.45 -9.30
N SER A 323 -13.68 6.76 -9.27
CA SER A 323 -12.85 7.65 -10.08
C SER A 323 -11.34 7.48 -9.82
N VAL A 324 -10.97 7.01 -8.64
CA VAL A 324 -9.58 6.77 -8.27
C VAL A 324 -8.99 5.59 -9.04
N ILE A 325 -9.81 4.56 -9.35
CA ILE A 325 -9.37 3.42 -10.17
C ILE A 325 -9.08 3.87 -11.60
N HIS A 326 -9.98 4.71 -12.15
CA HIS A 326 -9.95 5.08 -13.56
C HIS A 326 -9.26 6.41 -13.84
N ARG A 327 -8.69 7.03 -12.81
CA ARG A 327 -8.12 8.40 -12.92
C ARG A 327 -7.00 8.53 -13.94
N TYR A 328 -6.21 7.48 -14.09
CA TYR A 328 -4.97 7.48 -14.88
C TYR A 328 -4.92 6.36 -15.93
N THR A 329 -6.03 5.65 -16.11
CA THR A 329 -6.13 4.52 -17.01
C THR A 329 -7.12 4.80 -18.14
N ASP A 330 -6.99 4.07 -19.24
CA ASP A 330 -7.92 4.11 -20.35
C ASP A 330 -9.30 3.64 -19.84
N PRO A 331 -10.33 4.50 -19.87
CA PRO A 331 -11.66 4.15 -19.37
C PRO A 331 -12.36 3.07 -20.21
N SER A 332 -11.79 2.70 -21.34
CA SER A 332 -12.27 1.61 -22.19
C SER A 332 -11.75 0.24 -21.78
N ARG A 333 -10.88 0.15 -20.75
CA ARG A 333 -10.21 -1.07 -20.33
C ARG A 333 -10.33 -1.32 -18.82
N CYS A 334 -10.26 -2.59 -18.45
CA CYS A 334 -10.14 -2.99 -17.06
C CYS A 334 -8.76 -2.58 -16.50
N ASP A 335 -8.75 -1.83 -15.39
CA ASP A 335 -7.52 -1.46 -14.69
C ASP A 335 -6.89 -2.66 -13.98
N ASN A 336 -5.56 -2.67 -13.87
CA ASN A 336 -4.81 -3.72 -13.19
C ASN A 336 -5.23 -3.91 -11.72
N LYS A 337 -5.57 -2.83 -11.01
CA LYS A 337 -6.04 -2.89 -9.61
C LYS A 337 -7.36 -3.65 -9.52
N LEU A 338 -8.27 -3.40 -10.46
CA LEU A 338 -9.54 -4.10 -10.56
C LEU A 338 -9.34 -5.57 -10.93
N TYR A 339 -8.46 -5.87 -11.90
CA TYR A 339 -8.09 -7.23 -12.26
C TYR A 339 -7.54 -8.01 -11.06
N VAL A 340 -6.64 -7.40 -10.27
CA VAL A 340 -6.13 -8.01 -9.04
C VAL A 340 -7.27 -8.36 -8.09
N ALA A 341 -8.20 -7.43 -7.82
CA ALA A 341 -9.31 -7.68 -6.90
C ALA A 341 -10.25 -8.81 -7.40
N LEU A 342 -10.62 -8.77 -8.66
CA LEU A 342 -11.52 -9.75 -9.30
C LEU A 342 -10.94 -11.17 -9.31
N THR A 343 -9.61 -11.30 -9.39
CA THR A 343 -8.91 -12.59 -9.43
C THR A 343 -8.61 -13.20 -8.05
N ARG A 344 -9.14 -12.62 -6.95
CA ARG A 344 -8.93 -13.15 -5.58
C ARG A 344 -9.89 -14.28 -5.20
N ALA A 345 -10.99 -14.45 -5.93
CA ALA A 345 -12.03 -15.44 -5.64
C ALA A 345 -11.63 -16.86 -6.09
N LYS A 346 -11.81 -17.85 -5.19
CA LYS A 346 -11.61 -19.26 -5.51
C LYS A 346 -12.91 -19.96 -5.95
N LYS A 347 -14.03 -19.62 -5.32
CA LYS A 347 -15.31 -20.30 -5.56
C LYS A 347 -16.40 -19.35 -6.06
N GLN A 348 -16.56 -18.20 -5.39
CA GLN A 348 -17.63 -17.28 -5.74
C GLN A 348 -17.16 -15.83 -5.72
N LEU A 349 -17.48 -15.08 -6.78
CA LEU A 349 -17.18 -13.68 -6.98
C LEU A 349 -18.47 -12.88 -7.00
N PHE A 350 -18.50 -11.81 -6.21
CA PHE A 350 -19.52 -10.76 -6.26
C PHE A 350 -18.87 -9.45 -6.71
N VAL A 351 -19.49 -8.78 -7.66
CA VAL A 351 -19.11 -7.45 -8.12
C VAL A 351 -20.26 -6.51 -7.81
N LEU A 352 -19.98 -5.44 -7.04
CA LEU A 352 -21.00 -4.53 -6.56
C LEU A 352 -20.76 -3.12 -7.10
N GLN A 353 -21.71 -2.65 -7.89
CA GLN A 353 -21.75 -1.31 -8.48
C GLN A 353 -22.86 -0.48 -7.85
N ASP A 354 -22.54 0.75 -7.44
CA ASP A 354 -23.56 1.69 -6.96
C ASP A 354 -24.38 2.22 -8.13
N ALA A 355 -25.69 2.04 -8.07
CA ALA A 355 -26.64 2.47 -9.09
C ALA A 355 -26.73 4.01 -9.26
N SER A 356 -26.20 4.79 -8.34
CA SER A 356 -26.07 6.25 -8.46
C SER A 356 -24.87 6.69 -9.32
N LYS A 357 -24.00 5.74 -9.70
CA LYS A 357 -22.77 5.99 -10.47
C LYS A 357 -22.94 5.55 -11.93
N PRO A 358 -22.15 6.14 -12.85
CA PRO A 358 -22.17 5.74 -14.25
C PRO A 358 -21.80 4.26 -14.41
N HIS A 359 -22.41 3.64 -15.42
CA HIS A 359 -22.03 2.30 -15.84
C HIS A 359 -20.63 2.31 -16.48
N LEU A 360 -19.85 1.26 -16.24
CA LEU A 360 -18.52 1.09 -16.82
C LEU A 360 -18.63 0.88 -18.35
N GLN A 361 -17.94 1.69 -19.15
CA GLN A 361 -18.08 1.68 -20.61
C GLN A 361 -17.65 0.36 -21.25
N PHE A 362 -16.65 -0.32 -20.68
CA PHE A 362 -16.13 -1.56 -21.21
C PHE A 362 -16.98 -2.80 -20.83
N VAL A 363 -18.02 -2.63 -20.00
CA VAL A 363 -18.91 -3.71 -19.63
C VAL A 363 -20.13 -3.73 -20.55
N ASP A 364 -20.18 -4.72 -21.46
CA ASP A 364 -21.34 -4.94 -22.32
C ASP A 364 -22.50 -5.55 -21.50
N PRO A 365 -23.68 -4.89 -21.44
CA PRO A 365 -24.84 -5.37 -20.68
C PRO A 365 -25.35 -6.74 -21.13
N GLN A 366 -25.23 -7.08 -22.43
CA GLN A 366 -25.71 -8.37 -22.95
C GLN A 366 -24.76 -9.51 -22.53
N VAL A 367 -23.45 -9.27 -22.67
CA VAL A 367 -22.42 -10.21 -22.22
C VAL A 367 -22.50 -10.41 -20.71
N LEU A 368 -22.65 -9.32 -19.94
CA LEU A 368 -22.83 -9.38 -18.50
C LEU A 368 -24.00 -10.28 -18.10
N THR A 369 -25.16 -10.09 -18.71
CA THR A 369 -26.37 -10.88 -18.39
C THR A 369 -26.19 -12.38 -18.74
N ALA A 370 -25.41 -12.69 -19.79
CA ALA A 370 -25.11 -14.07 -20.16
C ALA A 370 -24.12 -14.75 -19.19
N ARG A 371 -23.16 -13.98 -18.63
CA ARG A 371 -22.04 -14.52 -17.85
C ARG A 371 -22.18 -14.40 -16.33
N ALA A 372 -23.12 -13.60 -15.82
CA ALA A 372 -23.36 -13.38 -14.39
C ALA A 372 -24.81 -13.57 -13.97
N GLU A 373 -25.03 -13.85 -12.68
CA GLU A 373 -26.31 -13.56 -12.02
C GLU A 373 -26.40 -12.07 -11.79
N VAL A 374 -27.35 -11.37 -12.46
CA VAL A 374 -27.51 -9.93 -12.32
C VAL A 374 -28.66 -9.61 -11.34
N ILE A 375 -28.33 -8.85 -10.28
CA ILE A 375 -29.31 -8.35 -9.31
C ILE A 375 -29.39 -6.83 -9.45
N SER A 376 -30.46 -6.34 -10.05
CA SER A 376 -30.72 -4.92 -10.26
C SER A 376 -32.21 -4.59 -10.23
N ALA A 377 -32.54 -3.38 -9.85
CA ALA A 377 -33.90 -2.84 -9.93
C ALA A 377 -34.33 -2.54 -11.38
N SER A 378 -33.38 -2.36 -12.31
CA SER A 378 -33.61 -2.10 -13.72
C SER A 378 -32.76 -3.02 -14.60
N HIS A 379 -33.25 -3.32 -15.81
CA HIS A 379 -32.48 -4.13 -16.78
C HIS A 379 -31.17 -3.42 -17.16
N PRO A 380 -30.02 -4.11 -17.30
CA PRO A 380 -28.71 -3.50 -17.60
C PRO A 380 -28.71 -2.56 -18.81
N THR A 381 -29.48 -2.85 -19.86
CA THR A 381 -29.61 -1.98 -21.04
C THR A 381 -30.18 -0.59 -20.75
N LYS A 382 -30.80 -0.38 -19.58
CA LYS A 382 -31.35 0.89 -19.13
C LYS A 382 -30.41 1.67 -18.21
N TRP A 383 -29.21 1.14 -17.92
CA TRP A 383 -28.25 1.84 -17.08
C TRP A 383 -27.66 3.03 -17.84
N VAL A 384 -27.43 4.11 -17.12
CA VAL A 384 -26.89 5.34 -17.71
C VAL A 384 -25.43 5.11 -18.07
N SER A 385 -25.11 5.21 -19.36
CA SER A 385 -23.75 4.98 -19.89
C SER A 385 -22.92 6.27 -20.03
N THR A 386 -23.55 7.45 -19.94
CA THR A 386 -22.86 8.73 -20.14
C THR A 386 -22.96 9.64 -18.94
N HIS A 387 -21.82 9.99 -18.37
CA HIS A 387 -21.70 10.99 -17.31
C HIS A 387 -20.60 11.99 -17.69
N PRO A 388 -20.69 13.28 -17.29
CA PRO A 388 -19.66 14.30 -17.49
C PRO A 388 -18.25 13.87 -17.02
N TYR A 389 -18.18 12.89 -16.12
CA TYR A 389 -16.98 12.24 -15.66
C TYR A 389 -16.14 11.60 -16.78
N ILE A 390 -16.77 10.98 -17.79
CA ILE A 390 -16.12 10.35 -18.94
C ILE A 390 -15.51 11.42 -19.87
N ILE A 391 -16.16 12.59 -19.99
CA ILE A 391 -15.65 13.72 -20.77
C ILE A 391 -14.39 14.31 -20.14
N GLN A 392 -14.28 14.29 -18.80
CA GLN A 392 -13.07 14.69 -18.10
C GLN A 392 -11.93 13.67 -18.29
N GLN A 393 -12.23 12.37 -18.42
CA GLN A 393 -11.22 11.34 -18.64
C GLN A 393 -10.72 11.28 -20.09
N GLN A 394 -11.54 11.56 -21.09
CA GLN A 394 -11.05 11.74 -22.46
C GLN A 394 -10.02 12.87 -22.60
N ARG A 395 -9.98 13.81 -21.65
CA ARG A 395 -8.92 14.80 -21.51
C ARG A 395 -7.68 14.30 -20.77
N ALA A 396 -7.76 13.20 -20.03
CA ALA A 396 -6.66 12.66 -19.22
C ALA A 396 -5.66 11.81 -20.00
N VAL A 397 -5.85 11.61 -21.30
CA VAL A 397 -4.83 11.07 -22.22
C VAL A 397 -3.79 12.14 -22.60
N SER A 398 -3.93 13.38 -22.12
CA SER A 398 -2.85 14.37 -22.18
C SER A 398 -1.85 14.04 -21.06
N ASN A 399 -0.56 14.00 -21.39
CA ASN A 399 0.58 13.83 -20.48
C ASN A 399 0.69 14.94 -19.39
N GLN A 400 -0.42 15.55 -19.00
CA GLN A 400 -0.44 16.65 -18.02
C GLN A 400 -0.85 16.13 -16.63
N PRO A 401 -0.17 16.55 -15.55
CA PRO A 401 -0.52 16.19 -14.19
C PRO A 401 -1.97 16.61 -13.85
N ILE A 402 -2.70 15.75 -13.14
CA ILE A 402 -4.07 16.06 -12.69
C ILE A 402 -4.02 16.40 -11.20
N TYR A 403 -4.30 17.65 -10.90
CA TYR A 403 -4.28 18.18 -9.55
C TYR A 403 -5.66 18.07 -8.87
N PRO A 404 -5.75 17.58 -7.62
CA PRO A 404 -6.99 17.57 -6.87
C PRO A 404 -7.39 19.00 -6.47
N LYS A 405 -8.70 19.28 -6.39
CA LYS A 405 -9.19 20.57 -5.87
C LYS A 405 -8.77 20.79 -4.41
N THR A 406 -8.81 19.73 -3.61
CA THR A 406 -8.44 19.75 -2.19
C THR A 406 -7.62 18.50 -1.86
N THR A 407 -6.63 18.62 -0.98
CA THR A 407 -5.83 17.49 -0.50
C THR A 407 -5.39 17.69 0.95
N GLN A 408 -5.16 16.60 1.67
CA GLN A 408 -4.51 16.61 2.98
C GLN A 408 -3.02 16.43 2.81
N VAL A 409 -2.21 17.09 3.64
CA VAL A 409 -0.74 16.94 3.64
C VAL A 409 -0.34 15.48 3.80
N THR A 410 -0.98 14.76 4.70
CA THR A 410 -0.74 13.33 4.92
C THR A 410 -1.00 12.48 3.66
N ASN A 411 -2.00 12.84 2.84
CA ASN A 411 -2.29 12.13 1.60
C ASN A 411 -1.27 12.41 0.49
N LEU A 412 -0.65 13.60 0.51
CA LEU A 412 0.42 13.94 -0.44
C LEU A 412 1.67 13.09 -0.21
N LEU A 413 2.01 12.85 1.05
CA LEU A 413 3.23 12.12 1.43
C LEU A 413 3.06 10.60 1.40
N ARG A 414 1.81 10.11 1.33
CA ARG A 414 1.53 8.69 1.18
C ARG A 414 1.83 8.21 -0.24
N HIS A 415 2.34 6.97 -0.34
CA HIS A 415 2.65 6.33 -1.62
C HIS A 415 3.61 7.17 -2.49
N CYS A 416 4.54 7.90 -1.87
CA CYS A 416 5.64 8.56 -2.56
C CYS A 416 6.88 7.69 -2.49
N HIS A 417 7.60 7.59 -3.62
CA HIS A 417 8.86 6.87 -3.66
C HIS A 417 9.91 7.57 -2.78
N PHE A 418 10.80 6.80 -2.15
CA PHE A 418 11.78 7.35 -1.21
C PHE A 418 12.71 8.41 -1.83
N GLU A 419 13.09 8.26 -3.13
CA GLU A 419 13.91 9.27 -3.84
C GLU A 419 13.14 10.59 -4.03
N ASP A 420 11.84 10.51 -4.34
CA ASP A 420 11.02 11.70 -4.49
C ASP A 420 10.86 12.42 -3.13
N LEU A 421 10.65 11.64 -2.05
CA LEU A 421 10.61 12.18 -0.69
C LEU A 421 11.97 12.80 -0.29
N ALA A 422 13.09 12.14 -0.59
CA ALA A 422 14.43 12.67 -0.31
C ALA A 422 14.73 13.95 -1.11
N ASN A 423 14.32 14.00 -2.38
CA ASN A 423 14.48 15.20 -3.21
C ASN A 423 13.63 16.37 -2.69
N ILE A 424 12.37 16.10 -2.30
CA ILE A 424 11.49 17.12 -1.74
C ILE A 424 12.05 17.58 -0.38
N GLU A 425 12.53 16.68 0.48
CA GLU A 425 13.14 16.99 1.77
C GLU A 425 14.35 17.92 1.59
N ALA A 426 15.28 17.58 0.68
CA ALA A 426 16.45 18.38 0.39
C ALA A 426 16.13 19.80 -0.15
N LEU A 427 14.99 19.97 -0.84
CA LEU A 427 14.52 21.25 -1.33
C LEU A 427 13.78 22.05 -0.27
N MET A 428 13.02 21.39 0.60
CA MET A 428 12.07 22.02 1.52
C MET A 428 12.66 22.37 2.87
N CYS A 429 13.57 21.54 3.40
CA CYS A 429 14.06 21.73 4.76
C CYS A 429 15.44 21.12 4.98
N SER A 430 16.11 21.59 6.02
CA SER A 430 17.18 20.87 6.69
C SER A 430 16.75 20.55 8.11
N HIS A 431 17.44 19.63 8.78
CA HIS A 431 17.07 19.24 10.13
C HIS A 431 18.29 18.89 10.98
N GLU A 432 18.14 19.05 12.30
CA GLU A 432 19.14 18.73 13.30
C GLU A 432 18.53 17.86 14.40
N ILE A 433 19.21 16.79 14.77
CA ILE A 433 18.80 15.92 15.87
C ILE A 433 19.28 16.56 17.19
N LEU A 434 18.38 17.19 17.93
CA LEU A 434 18.68 17.78 19.23
C LEU A 434 18.82 16.72 20.33
N HIS A 435 17.93 15.70 20.28
CA HIS A 435 17.98 14.55 21.17
C HIS A 435 17.84 13.28 20.33
N PRO A 436 18.84 12.37 20.34
CA PRO A 436 18.78 11.11 19.62
C PRO A 436 17.73 10.17 20.24
N ALA A 437 17.31 9.18 19.46
CA ALA A 437 16.36 8.17 19.92
C ALA A 437 16.97 7.35 21.08
N ASN A 438 16.22 7.21 22.16
CA ASN A 438 16.56 6.31 23.25
C ASN A 438 16.00 4.91 22.94
N GLU A 439 16.87 3.96 22.58
CA GLU A 439 16.51 2.60 22.22
C GLU A 439 16.71 1.60 23.38
N GLU A 440 17.22 2.04 24.52
CA GLU A 440 17.42 1.19 25.70
C GLU A 440 16.09 0.89 26.41
N LYS A 441 15.59 -0.33 26.32
CA LYS A 441 14.34 -0.77 27.00
C LYS A 441 14.37 -0.58 28.51
N LYS A 442 15.53 -0.67 29.16
CA LYS A 442 15.67 -0.45 30.61
C LYS A 442 15.51 1.01 31.00
N ALA A 443 15.91 1.94 30.13
CA ALA A 443 15.83 3.36 30.36
C ALA A 443 14.49 3.98 29.87
N ASN A 444 13.80 3.31 28.94
CA ASN A 444 12.57 3.80 28.33
C ASN A 444 11.46 2.73 28.37
N CYS A 445 10.52 2.89 29.29
CA CYS A 445 9.40 1.96 29.42
C CYS A 445 8.39 2.00 28.26
N LEU A 446 8.37 3.08 27.44
CA LEU A 446 7.46 3.20 26.31
C LEU A 446 7.81 2.24 25.16
N LEU A 447 9.08 1.80 25.09
CA LEU A 447 9.51 0.78 24.14
C LEU A 447 8.93 -0.62 24.43
N MET A 448 8.41 -0.81 25.65
CA MET A 448 7.76 -2.06 26.09
C MET A 448 6.27 -2.12 25.73
N ILE A 449 5.68 -1.00 25.28
CA ILE A 449 4.27 -0.99 24.90
C ILE A 449 4.10 -1.82 23.62
N GLU A 450 3.26 -2.83 23.69
CA GLU A 450 2.95 -3.70 22.57
C GLU A 450 2.11 -2.97 21.51
N ASN A 451 2.39 -3.23 20.26
CA ASN A 451 1.59 -2.71 19.14
C ASN A 451 0.31 -3.54 18.91
N PHE A 452 0.27 -4.75 19.45
CA PHE A 452 -0.84 -5.69 19.33
C PHE A 452 -1.32 -6.14 20.69
N ILE A 453 -2.64 -6.29 20.83
CA ILE A 453 -3.29 -6.87 22.00
C ILE A 453 -4.04 -8.14 21.61
N THR A 454 -4.11 -9.10 22.51
CA THR A 454 -4.94 -10.30 22.35
C THR A 454 -6.20 -10.14 23.17
N THR A 455 -7.36 -10.30 22.54
CA THR A 455 -8.65 -10.21 23.22
C THR A 455 -9.00 -11.52 23.90
N SER A 456 -9.87 -11.46 24.91
CA SER A 456 -10.35 -12.65 25.66
C SER A 456 -11.44 -13.46 24.92
N LEU A 457 -11.79 -13.07 23.69
CA LEU A 457 -12.81 -13.72 22.89
C LEU A 457 -12.37 -15.11 22.42
N THR A 458 -13.30 -16.01 22.26
CA THR A 458 -13.05 -17.36 21.76
C THR A 458 -13.56 -17.47 20.31
N PRO A 459 -12.71 -17.76 19.31
CA PRO A 459 -11.24 -17.93 19.39
C PRO A 459 -10.52 -16.62 19.74
N LEU A 460 -9.34 -16.74 20.37
CA LEU A 460 -8.48 -15.61 20.68
C LEU A 460 -8.23 -14.75 19.43
N GLN A 461 -8.48 -13.45 19.56
CA GLN A 461 -8.33 -12.50 18.47
C GLN A 461 -7.26 -11.47 18.83
N THR A 462 -6.49 -11.07 17.83
CA THR A 462 -5.42 -10.07 17.98
C THR A 462 -5.81 -8.78 17.27
N GLU A 463 -5.64 -7.63 17.96
CA GLU A 463 -5.90 -6.31 17.40
C GLU A 463 -4.68 -5.40 17.48
N GLU A 464 -4.46 -4.58 16.46
CA GLU A 464 -3.42 -3.56 16.45
C GLU A 464 -3.89 -2.29 17.16
N VAL A 465 -3.08 -1.81 18.11
CA VAL A 465 -3.41 -0.64 18.95
C VAL A 465 -2.35 0.47 18.88
N SER A 466 -1.40 0.39 17.94
CA SER A 466 -0.30 1.36 17.84
C SER A 466 -0.80 2.79 17.59
N ASP A 467 -1.76 2.96 16.68
CA ASP A 467 -2.34 4.27 16.34
C ASP A 467 -3.15 4.83 17.51
N LEU A 468 -3.98 3.97 18.13
CA LEU A 468 -4.75 4.33 19.31
C LEU A 468 -3.85 4.77 20.48
N THR A 469 -2.73 4.06 20.66
CA THR A 469 -1.73 4.42 21.67
C THR A 469 -1.12 5.79 21.37
N GLY A 470 -0.80 6.08 20.10
CA GLY A 470 -0.30 7.39 19.67
C GLY A 470 -1.26 8.53 20.00
N ILE A 471 -2.54 8.38 19.62
CA ILE A 471 -3.59 9.36 19.92
C ILE A 471 -3.76 9.55 21.42
N ALA A 472 -3.77 8.45 22.19
CA ALA A 472 -3.89 8.54 23.66
C ALA A 472 -2.71 9.24 24.31
N MET A 473 -1.48 9.05 23.80
CA MET A 473 -0.30 9.76 24.28
C MET A 473 -0.38 11.25 24.01
N GLN A 474 -0.80 11.69 22.82
CA GLN A 474 -1.03 13.11 22.50
C GLN A 474 -2.12 13.70 23.38
N ALA A 475 -3.26 13.02 23.54
CA ALA A 475 -4.34 13.47 24.42
C ALA A 475 -3.90 13.58 25.90
N TRP A 476 -2.98 12.71 26.35
CA TRP A 476 -2.39 12.81 27.69
C TRP A 476 -1.52 14.05 27.85
N LEU A 477 -0.70 14.40 26.85
CA LEU A 477 0.09 15.64 26.87
C LEU A 477 -0.84 16.86 26.94
N GLU A 478 -1.91 16.89 26.14
CA GLU A 478 -2.92 17.95 26.18
C GLU A 478 -3.58 18.06 27.56
N TYR A 479 -4.00 16.93 28.14
CA TYR A 479 -4.58 16.91 29.47
C TYR A 479 -3.64 17.49 30.53
N LYS A 480 -2.34 17.18 30.45
CA LYS A 480 -1.33 17.69 31.41
C LYS A 480 -1.05 19.18 31.24
N ILE A 481 -1.17 19.71 30.02
CA ILE A 481 -0.91 21.12 29.70
C ILE A 481 -2.15 21.99 29.98
N ASN A 482 -3.26 21.67 29.31
CA ASN A 482 -4.47 22.51 29.29
C ASN A 482 -5.59 21.99 30.18
N GLY A 483 -5.54 20.73 30.58
CA GLY A 483 -6.66 20.05 31.23
C GLY A 483 -7.82 19.73 30.27
N THR A 484 -7.62 19.81 28.95
CA THR A 484 -8.59 19.50 27.89
C THR A 484 -8.20 18.23 27.15
N LEU A 485 -9.07 17.73 26.29
CA LEU A 485 -8.86 16.54 25.46
C LEU A 485 -9.39 16.80 24.03
N THR A 486 -9.04 17.94 23.45
CA THR A 486 -9.44 18.36 22.09
C THR A 486 -8.98 17.33 21.05
N THR A 487 -7.79 16.76 21.24
CA THR A 487 -7.21 15.67 20.43
C THR A 487 -8.18 14.50 20.24
N ILE A 488 -9.04 14.24 21.23
CA ILE A 488 -10.08 13.20 21.15
C ILE A 488 -11.50 13.77 21.17
N GLY A 489 -11.67 14.99 20.61
CA GLY A 489 -12.97 15.61 20.40
C GLY A 489 -13.69 16.07 21.66
N ARG A 490 -12.96 16.30 22.77
CA ARG A 490 -13.51 16.77 24.06
C ARG A 490 -12.80 18.05 24.52
N PRO A 491 -13.22 19.20 24.00
CA PRO A 491 -12.55 20.49 24.26
C PRO A 491 -12.82 21.05 25.67
N GLU A 492 -13.82 20.52 26.40
CA GLU A 492 -14.14 21.01 27.74
C GLU A 492 -13.04 20.62 28.73
N ARG A 493 -12.83 21.48 29.73
CA ARG A 493 -11.85 21.25 30.78
C ARG A 493 -12.22 20.04 31.64
N TRP A 494 -11.33 19.09 31.72
CA TRP A 494 -11.50 17.88 32.52
C TRP A 494 -11.07 18.14 33.96
N THR A 495 -11.98 17.99 34.91
CA THR A 495 -11.76 18.32 36.32
C THR A 495 -11.50 17.10 37.22
N SER A 496 -11.75 15.90 36.73
CA SER A 496 -11.55 14.66 37.48
C SER A 496 -10.20 14.01 37.14
N PRO A 497 -9.61 13.21 38.05
CA PRO A 497 -8.45 12.38 37.70
C PRO A 497 -8.72 11.51 36.47
N LEU A 498 -7.76 11.47 35.54
CA LEU A 498 -7.87 10.72 34.30
C LEU A 498 -6.98 9.45 34.35
N PRO A 499 -7.52 8.29 34.75
CA PRO A 499 -6.74 7.06 34.74
C PRO A 499 -6.50 6.55 33.33
N ALA A 500 -5.41 5.81 33.11
CA ALA A 500 -4.95 5.34 31.79
C ALA A 500 -6.04 4.55 31.05
N HIS A 501 -6.70 3.61 31.71
CA HIS A 501 -7.76 2.80 31.08
C HIS A 501 -8.94 3.64 30.58
N ARG A 502 -9.29 4.71 31.31
CA ARG A 502 -10.37 5.64 30.91
C ARG A 502 -9.95 6.49 29.72
N LEU A 503 -8.71 6.98 29.69
CA LEU A 503 -8.17 7.70 28.55
C LEU A 503 -8.21 6.81 27.29
N LEU A 504 -7.72 5.56 27.39
CA LEU A 504 -7.75 4.62 26.27
C LEU A 504 -9.17 4.29 25.81
N SER A 505 -10.11 4.10 26.75
CA SER A 505 -11.52 3.89 26.40
C SER A 505 -12.12 5.08 25.66
N MET A 506 -11.85 6.29 26.12
CA MET A 506 -12.32 7.52 25.45
C MET A 506 -11.67 7.72 24.08
N THR A 507 -10.39 7.38 23.95
CA THR A 507 -9.66 7.40 22.65
C THR A 507 -10.24 6.37 21.70
N ASN A 508 -10.53 5.17 22.16
CA ASN A 508 -11.19 4.13 21.37
C ASN A 508 -12.59 4.57 20.90
N ASP A 509 -13.36 5.23 21.77
CA ASP A 509 -14.64 5.81 21.41
C ASP A 509 -14.50 6.91 20.36
N PHE A 510 -13.50 7.75 20.46
CA PHE A 510 -13.21 8.81 19.49
C PHE A 510 -12.79 8.24 18.13
N ASP A 511 -11.85 7.32 18.11
CA ASP A 511 -11.43 6.61 16.90
C ASP A 511 -12.62 5.93 16.23
N ALA A 512 -13.53 5.36 17.04
CA ALA A 512 -14.75 4.73 16.57
C ALA A 512 -15.82 5.71 16.03
N THR A 513 -15.84 6.97 16.44
CA THR A 513 -16.78 7.98 15.94
C THR A 513 -16.23 8.79 14.77
N GLY A 514 -14.94 8.70 14.53
CA GLY A 514 -14.27 9.37 13.42
C GLY A 514 -14.78 8.92 12.04
N ALA A 515 -14.48 9.71 11.01
CA ALA A 515 -14.92 9.45 9.64
C ALA A 515 -14.42 8.13 9.04
N THR A 516 -13.49 7.48 9.71
CA THR A 516 -12.80 6.25 9.28
C THR A 516 -13.12 5.02 10.12
N SER A 517 -14.00 5.12 11.12
CA SER A 517 -14.11 4.07 12.13
C SER A 517 -15.01 2.89 11.72
N TYR A 518 -14.55 1.73 12.10
CA TYR A 518 -15.21 0.44 11.95
C TYR A 518 -15.59 -0.12 13.32
N HIS A 519 -16.81 -0.61 13.46
CA HIS A 519 -17.34 -1.06 14.75
C HIS A 519 -16.69 -2.33 15.29
N SER A 520 -16.20 -3.20 14.41
CA SER A 520 -15.49 -4.42 14.81
C SER A 520 -14.29 -4.12 15.70
N ARG A 521 -13.44 -3.18 15.28
CA ARG A 521 -12.23 -2.80 16.03
C ARG A 521 -12.58 -2.25 17.41
N ARG A 522 -13.56 -1.35 17.47
CA ARG A 522 -14.02 -0.77 18.73
C ARG A 522 -14.41 -1.83 19.74
N GLN A 523 -15.26 -2.79 19.34
CA GLN A 523 -15.77 -3.84 20.23
C GLN A 523 -14.64 -4.76 20.69
N GLN A 524 -13.74 -5.16 19.80
CA GLN A 524 -12.62 -6.04 20.13
C GLN A 524 -11.63 -5.37 21.10
N ILE A 525 -11.38 -4.08 20.95
CA ILE A 525 -10.53 -3.31 21.88
C ILE A 525 -11.21 -3.12 23.23
N GLN A 526 -12.53 -2.93 23.28
CA GLN A 526 -13.29 -2.88 24.55
C GLN A 526 -13.15 -4.17 25.36
N ASP A 527 -13.18 -5.31 24.68
CA ASP A 527 -13.07 -6.62 25.33
C ASP A 527 -11.66 -6.89 25.90
N ALA A 528 -10.64 -6.13 25.49
CA ALA A 528 -9.29 -6.19 26.03
C ALA A 528 -9.05 -5.31 27.27
N HIS A 529 -10.10 -4.73 27.85
CA HIS A 529 -10.10 -3.93 29.09
C HIS A 529 -9.14 -2.73 29.14
N HIS A 530 -8.60 -2.28 28.00
CA HIS A 530 -7.74 -1.08 27.87
C HIS A 530 -6.52 -1.08 28.82
N THR A 531 -5.81 -2.22 28.96
CA THR A 531 -4.74 -2.39 29.97
C THR A 531 -3.31 -2.31 29.43
N TRP A 532 -3.12 -2.21 28.11
CA TRP A 532 -1.77 -2.24 27.48
C TRP A 532 -0.95 -0.95 27.71
N VAL A 533 -1.58 0.17 28.07
CA VAL A 533 -0.89 1.39 28.53
C VAL A 533 -1.16 1.60 30.02
N LYS A 534 -0.10 1.75 30.81
CA LYS A 534 -0.13 1.94 32.25
C LYS A 534 0.04 3.43 32.60
N ALA A 535 -0.38 3.84 33.79
CA ALA A 535 -0.16 5.19 34.30
C ALA A 535 1.33 5.58 34.27
N THR A 536 2.22 4.64 34.60
CA THR A 536 3.68 4.87 34.53
C THR A 536 4.18 5.22 33.13
N HIS A 537 3.58 4.65 32.07
CA HIS A 537 3.91 5.00 30.70
C HIS A 537 3.51 6.44 30.37
N LEU A 538 2.31 6.86 30.78
CA LEU A 538 1.79 8.21 30.59
C LEU A 538 2.62 9.25 31.35
N ASP A 539 2.96 8.97 32.61
CA ASP A 539 3.77 9.86 33.43
C ASP A 539 5.21 9.97 32.92
N PHE A 540 5.76 8.90 32.36
CA PHE A 540 7.08 8.93 31.73
C PHE A 540 7.06 9.80 30.45
N ALA A 541 6.06 9.65 29.60
CA ALA A 541 5.89 10.48 28.41
C ALA A 541 5.79 11.97 28.77
N TRP A 542 4.98 12.29 29.78
CA TRP A 542 4.86 13.67 30.28
C TRP A 542 6.18 14.20 30.86
N THR A 543 6.86 13.40 31.69
CA THR A 543 8.13 13.80 32.32
C THR A 543 9.19 14.18 31.29
N ASN A 544 9.23 13.50 30.15
CA ASN A 544 10.15 13.81 29.07
C ASN A 544 9.72 15.06 28.30
N PHE A 545 8.46 15.15 27.91
CA PHE A 545 7.96 16.25 27.09
C PHE A 545 7.96 17.60 27.83
N GLN A 546 7.55 17.64 29.12
CA GLN A 546 7.48 18.88 29.91
C GLN A 546 8.83 19.63 30.08
N ARG A 547 9.96 18.91 29.81
CA ARG A 547 11.31 19.54 29.88
C ARG A 547 11.67 20.29 28.61
N LYS A 548 10.90 20.11 27.55
CA LYS A 548 11.16 20.60 26.20
C LYS A 548 10.32 21.83 25.86
N ILE A 549 9.21 22.05 26.54
CA ILE A 549 8.25 23.11 26.29
C ILE A 549 8.43 24.28 27.27
N ASN A 550 8.03 25.50 26.87
CA ASN A 550 7.89 26.62 27.75
C ASN A 550 6.55 26.53 28.51
N ARG A 551 6.59 26.30 29.83
CA ARG A 551 5.39 26.10 30.65
C ARG A 551 4.48 27.31 30.76
N ASP A 552 5.04 28.53 30.55
CA ASP A 552 4.30 29.79 30.63
C ASP A 552 3.65 30.13 29.28
N ALA A 553 3.93 29.36 28.22
CA ALA A 553 3.39 29.58 26.91
C ALA A 553 1.89 29.23 26.82
N ALA A 554 1.23 29.80 25.84
CA ALA A 554 -0.15 29.42 25.48
C ALA A 554 -0.14 28.31 24.45
N PHE A 555 -0.88 27.26 24.72
CA PHE A 555 -0.94 26.06 23.86
C PHE A 555 -2.29 25.90 23.17
N LYS A 556 -2.25 25.57 21.87
CA LYS A 556 -3.41 25.09 21.11
C LYS A 556 -3.11 23.70 20.55
N PHE A 557 -4.10 22.83 20.60
CA PHE A 557 -4.05 21.48 20.07
C PHE A 557 -4.95 21.35 18.87
N GLU A 558 -4.58 20.48 17.89
CA GLU A 558 -5.35 20.23 16.67
C GLU A 558 -5.65 21.50 15.87
N GLU A 559 -4.67 22.43 15.78
CA GLU A 559 -4.85 23.68 15.05
C GLU A 559 -4.86 23.43 13.54
N LYS A 560 -5.97 23.81 12.90
CA LYS A 560 -6.13 23.64 11.45
C LYS A 560 -5.34 24.67 10.67
N VAL A 561 -4.63 24.20 9.65
CA VAL A 561 -3.88 25.04 8.72
C VAL A 561 -4.30 24.70 7.29
N SER A 562 -4.44 25.74 6.45
CA SER A 562 -4.86 25.60 5.06
C SER A 562 -4.13 26.59 4.17
N GLN A 563 -3.72 26.14 2.97
CA GLN A 563 -3.05 26.96 1.99
C GLN A 563 -3.54 26.63 0.59
N THR A 564 -3.89 27.64 -0.22
CA THR A 564 -4.23 27.47 -1.63
C THR A 564 -2.97 27.66 -2.47
N ILE A 565 -2.66 26.66 -3.30
CA ILE A 565 -1.49 26.64 -4.18
C ILE A 565 -1.97 26.85 -5.60
N ASN A 566 -1.50 27.92 -6.20
CA ASN A 566 -1.72 28.31 -7.61
C ASN A 566 -0.46 28.05 -8.46
N GLU A 567 -0.54 28.28 -9.76
CA GLU A 567 0.58 28.18 -10.71
C GLU A 567 1.25 26.81 -10.66
N LEU A 568 0.41 25.76 -10.72
CA LEU A 568 0.84 24.38 -10.67
C LEU A 568 1.52 23.99 -11.99
N HIS A 569 2.63 23.26 -11.91
CA HIS A 569 3.44 22.88 -13.07
C HIS A 569 2.62 22.06 -14.08
N GLY A 570 2.58 22.50 -15.34
CA GLY A 570 1.84 21.83 -16.42
C GLY A 570 0.31 21.97 -16.31
N ALA A 571 -0.21 22.77 -15.36
CA ALA A 571 -1.65 23.01 -15.24
C ALA A 571 -2.07 24.36 -15.87
N PRO A 572 -3.31 24.49 -16.34
CA PRO A 572 -3.86 25.79 -16.74
C PRO A 572 -3.87 26.80 -15.59
N PRO A 573 -3.74 28.13 -15.85
CA PRO A 573 -3.60 29.16 -14.82
C PRO A 573 -4.75 29.21 -13.78
N HIS A 574 -5.94 28.72 -14.13
CA HIS A 574 -7.10 28.70 -13.24
C HIS A 574 -7.16 27.48 -12.31
N VAL A 575 -6.24 26.54 -12.47
CA VAL A 575 -6.18 25.33 -11.63
C VAL A 575 -5.42 25.64 -10.36
N ALA A 576 -6.05 25.39 -9.23
CA ALA A 576 -5.48 25.55 -7.91
C ALA A 576 -5.81 24.33 -7.02
N THR A 577 -4.95 24.04 -6.05
CA THR A 577 -5.16 23.00 -5.05
C THR A 577 -5.17 23.61 -3.67
N GLN A 578 -6.23 23.36 -2.90
CA GLN A 578 -6.26 23.69 -1.47
C GLN A 578 -5.63 22.55 -0.67
N MET A 579 -4.49 22.82 -0.04
CA MET A 579 -3.85 21.93 0.90
C MET A 579 -4.38 22.18 2.31
N ASN A 580 -4.70 21.13 3.04
CA ASN A 580 -5.18 21.19 4.41
C ASN A 580 -4.30 20.32 5.30
N GLY A 581 -4.15 20.75 6.56
CA GLY A 581 -3.42 20.03 7.58
C GLY A 581 -3.93 20.36 8.98
N THR A 582 -3.42 19.62 9.96
CA THR A 582 -3.71 19.85 11.37
C THR A 582 -2.39 19.76 12.12
N ILE A 583 -2.03 20.80 12.83
CA ILE A 583 -0.85 20.89 13.68
C ILE A 583 -1.18 20.26 15.02
N ASP A 584 -0.40 19.28 15.46
CA ASP A 584 -0.65 18.56 16.71
C ASP A 584 -0.63 19.52 17.92
N ILE A 585 0.45 20.31 18.07
CA ILE A 585 0.59 21.29 19.16
C ILE A 585 1.19 22.58 18.62
N LEU A 586 0.51 23.70 18.88
CA LEU A 586 0.98 25.05 18.62
C LEU A 586 1.26 25.76 19.94
N GLU A 587 2.52 26.12 20.20
CA GLU A 587 2.98 26.81 21.38
C GLU A 587 3.26 28.26 21.01
N LYS A 588 2.72 29.23 21.79
CA LYS A 588 2.91 30.68 21.60
C LYS A 588 3.46 31.31 22.85
N ASP A 589 4.52 32.10 22.68
CA ASP A 589 5.08 32.89 23.77
C ASP A 589 4.05 33.95 24.21
N PRO A 590 3.74 34.06 25.51
CA PRO A 590 2.74 35.01 26.00
C PRO A 590 3.20 36.47 25.86
N ASP A 591 4.49 36.71 25.90
CA ASP A 591 5.09 38.07 25.87
C ASP A 591 5.46 38.51 24.45
N ASP A 592 5.62 37.54 23.52
CA ASP A 592 5.99 37.81 22.13
C ASP A 592 5.21 36.91 21.16
N LEU A 593 4.10 37.42 20.66
CA LEU A 593 3.21 36.71 19.74
C LEU A 593 3.86 36.33 18.40
N THR A 594 5.05 36.86 18.10
CA THR A 594 5.83 36.47 16.90
C THR A 594 6.66 35.19 17.14
N LYS A 595 6.89 34.83 18.41
CA LYS A 595 7.54 33.57 18.76
C LYS A 595 6.54 32.44 18.85
N VAL A 596 6.52 31.62 17.81
CA VAL A 596 5.61 30.48 17.66
C VAL A 596 6.43 29.22 17.46
N THR A 597 6.07 28.18 18.20
CA THR A 597 6.65 26.83 18.04
C THR A 597 5.57 25.84 17.62
N ILE A 598 5.87 25.04 16.61
CA ILE A 598 5.05 23.92 16.14
C ILE A 598 5.71 22.62 16.61
N TRP A 599 4.95 21.79 17.28
CA TRP A 599 5.32 20.43 17.63
C TRP A 599 4.48 19.45 16.82
N GLU A 600 5.14 18.71 15.95
CA GLU A 600 4.57 17.52 15.31
C GLU A 600 4.96 16.30 16.14
N VAL A 601 3.98 15.58 16.66
CA VAL A 601 4.18 14.54 17.67
C VAL A 601 3.91 13.16 17.07
N LYS A 602 4.84 12.22 17.24
CA LYS A 602 4.74 10.85 16.74
C LYS A 602 4.93 9.82 17.84
N PHE A 603 4.30 8.67 17.67
CA PHE A 603 4.51 7.48 18.50
C PHE A 603 4.91 6.31 17.59
N VAL A 604 6.14 6.34 17.08
CA VAL A 604 6.66 5.38 16.08
C VAL A 604 7.97 4.74 16.54
N SER A 605 8.30 3.60 15.98
CA SER A 605 9.59 2.94 16.25
C SER A 605 10.76 3.75 15.70
N GLN A 606 10.58 4.41 14.55
CA GLN A 606 11.62 5.19 13.88
C GLN A 606 10.99 6.36 13.11
N ILE A 607 11.63 7.52 13.17
CA ILE A 607 11.31 8.68 12.32
C ILE A 607 11.77 8.39 10.89
N GLN A 608 10.93 8.75 9.91
CA GLN A 608 11.19 8.62 8.48
C GLN A 608 11.02 9.96 7.77
N SER A 609 11.53 10.10 6.55
CA SER A 609 11.47 11.34 5.74
C SER A 609 10.06 11.92 5.62
N HIS A 610 9.02 11.09 5.47
CA HIS A 610 7.66 11.60 5.38
C HIS A 610 7.16 12.27 6.68
N HIS A 611 7.67 11.88 7.85
CA HIS A 611 7.36 12.56 9.11
C HIS A 611 8.02 13.95 9.17
N ILE A 612 9.28 14.05 8.71
CA ILE A 612 10.03 15.31 8.62
C ILE A 612 9.31 16.27 7.65
N LEU A 613 8.97 15.78 6.46
CA LEU A 613 8.25 16.54 5.45
C LEU A 613 6.86 16.99 5.92
N GLN A 614 6.14 16.15 6.69
CA GLN A 614 4.85 16.53 7.27
C GLN A 614 4.99 17.72 8.18
N ALA A 615 5.94 17.68 9.12
CA ALA A 615 6.20 18.76 10.05
C ALA A 615 6.68 20.03 9.32
N ALA A 616 7.62 19.90 8.37
CA ALA A 616 8.08 21.02 7.53
C ALA A 616 6.92 21.67 6.77
N THR A 617 6.05 20.86 6.17
CA THR A 617 4.89 21.35 5.40
C THR A 617 3.93 22.14 6.27
N TYR A 618 3.64 21.68 7.49
CA TYR A 618 2.80 22.42 8.43
C TYR A 618 3.44 23.75 8.83
N GLY A 619 4.76 23.77 9.07
CA GLY A 619 5.50 24.98 9.33
C GLY A 619 5.43 25.99 8.18
N VAL A 620 5.63 25.53 6.93
CA VAL A 620 5.51 26.35 5.73
C VAL A 620 4.09 26.88 5.55
N MET A 621 3.06 26.03 5.69
CA MET A 621 1.65 26.44 5.55
C MET A 621 1.27 27.47 6.62
N TYR A 622 1.71 27.29 7.85
CA TYR A 622 1.51 28.25 8.93
C TYR A 622 2.18 29.60 8.62
N TRP A 623 3.43 29.57 8.19
CA TRP A 623 4.16 30.78 7.79
C TRP A 623 3.48 31.53 6.66
N LEU A 624 3.11 30.84 5.57
CA LEU A 624 2.44 31.45 4.44
C LEU A 624 1.07 32.05 4.79
N SER A 625 0.36 31.47 5.76
CA SER A 625 -0.97 31.94 6.19
C SER A 625 -0.93 33.09 7.19
N THR A 626 0.12 33.15 8.04
CA THR A 626 0.19 34.13 9.16
C THR A 626 1.26 35.19 8.98
N GLY A 627 2.23 34.97 8.09
CA GLY A 627 3.44 35.82 7.96
C GLY A 627 4.51 35.55 9.04
N ILE A 628 4.24 34.68 10.02
CA ILE A 628 5.15 34.39 11.14
C ILE A 628 5.89 33.07 10.83
N ILE A 629 7.23 33.12 10.87
CA ILE A 629 8.07 31.90 10.73
C ILE A 629 8.08 31.16 12.06
N PRO A 630 7.52 29.95 12.13
CA PRO A 630 7.53 29.19 13.37
C PRO A 630 8.86 28.46 13.56
N THR A 631 9.24 28.17 14.80
CA THR A 631 10.19 27.09 15.10
C THR A 631 9.45 25.77 14.99
N VAL A 632 10.02 24.78 14.27
CA VAL A 632 9.34 23.50 14.03
C VAL A 632 10.14 22.37 14.68
N TYR A 633 9.47 21.61 15.53
CA TYR A 633 10.00 20.40 16.14
C TYR A 633 9.18 19.17 15.75
N LEU A 634 9.87 18.10 15.42
CA LEU A 634 9.32 16.75 15.30
C LEU A 634 9.74 15.97 16.54
N TYR A 635 8.77 15.48 17.31
CA TYR A 635 9.00 14.79 18.56
C TYR A 635 8.41 13.37 18.53
N ASN A 636 9.26 12.37 18.74
CA ASN A 636 8.81 10.99 18.89
C ASN A 636 8.69 10.63 20.38
N ILE A 637 7.46 10.58 20.88
CA ILE A 637 7.18 10.24 22.28
C ILE A 637 7.76 8.89 22.65
N ARG A 638 7.68 7.88 21.75
CA ARG A 638 8.09 6.50 22.04
C ARG A 638 9.58 6.38 22.34
N THR A 639 10.42 7.13 21.63
CA THR A 639 11.89 7.06 21.73
C THR A 639 12.51 8.29 22.40
N ASP A 640 11.71 9.27 22.79
CA ASP A 640 12.15 10.58 23.29
C ASP A 640 13.05 11.34 22.30
N GLN A 641 12.98 11.03 21.00
CA GLN A 641 13.75 11.70 19.96
C GLN A 641 13.16 13.07 19.65
N GLN A 642 14.00 14.09 19.55
CA GLN A 642 13.61 15.43 19.15
C GLN A 642 14.46 15.92 18.00
N ILE A 643 13.81 16.36 16.92
CA ILE A 643 14.43 16.89 15.71
C ILE A 643 13.92 18.30 15.49
N GLN A 644 14.83 19.27 15.30
CA GLN A 644 14.50 20.61 14.85
C GLN A 644 14.52 20.64 13.33
N ILE A 645 13.51 21.28 12.74
CA ILE A 645 13.36 21.39 11.28
C ILE A 645 13.51 22.88 10.92
N TYR A 646 14.41 23.16 9.99
CA TYR A 646 14.67 24.50 9.47
C TYR A 646 13.93 24.67 8.14
N LEU A 647 13.07 25.68 8.07
CA LEU A 647 12.24 25.99 6.90
C LEU A 647 13.06 26.75 5.83
N PRO A 648 12.57 26.87 4.57
CA PRO A 648 13.20 27.67 3.54
C PRO A 648 13.37 29.13 3.96
N GLU A 649 14.37 29.81 3.40
CA GLU A 649 14.68 31.21 3.78
C GLU A 649 13.63 32.21 3.29
N THR A 650 12.91 31.93 2.20
CA THR A 650 11.94 32.83 1.58
C THR A 650 10.58 32.18 1.37
N GLN A 651 9.51 32.99 1.43
CA GLN A 651 8.14 32.51 1.15
C GLN A 651 7.98 32.01 -0.29
N GLU A 652 8.68 32.60 -1.25
CA GLU A 652 8.66 32.19 -2.64
C GLU A 652 9.25 30.78 -2.81
N HIS A 653 10.40 30.50 -2.16
CA HIS A 653 11.00 29.18 -2.15
C HIS A 653 10.08 28.16 -1.43
N ALA A 654 9.52 28.52 -0.28
CA ALA A 654 8.57 27.69 0.45
C ALA A 654 7.34 27.32 -0.39
N LEU A 655 6.77 28.29 -1.11
CA LEU A 655 5.65 28.06 -2.03
C LEU A 655 6.06 27.17 -3.22
N SER A 656 7.27 27.37 -3.76
CA SER A 656 7.82 26.52 -4.83
C SER A 656 7.95 25.06 -4.39
N CYS A 657 8.40 24.81 -3.16
CA CYS A 657 8.47 23.44 -2.59
C CYS A 657 7.09 22.76 -2.51
N LEU A 658 6.05 23.49 -2.12
CA LEU A 658 4.67 22.95 -2.10
C LEU A 658 4.17 22.63 -3.52
N ARG A 659 4.51 23.45 -4.52
CA ARG A 659 4.21 23.18 -5.94
C ARG A 659 4.92 21.92 -6.44
N VAL A 660 6.20 21.77 -6.10
CA VAL A 660 7.00 20.58 -6.45
C VAL A 660 6.40 19.32 -5.80
N MET A 661 6.02 19.36 -4.53
CA MET A 661 5.40 18.24 -3.84
C MET A 661 4.07 17.81 -4.50
N LEU A 662 3.22 18.78 -4.86
CA LEU A 662 1.98 18.53 -5.59
C LEU A 662 2.25 17.93 -6.98
N TYR A 663 3.28 18.43 -7.68
CA TYR A 663 3.69 17.93 -8.99
C TYR A 663 4.12 16.45 -8.90
N PHE A 664 5.06 16.10 -8.02
CA PHE A 664 5.52 14.73 -7.86
C PHE A 664 4.34 13.78 -7.59
N LYS A 665 3.42 14.17 -6.70
CA LYS A 665 2.24 13.35 -6.41
C LYS A 665 1.30 13.18 -7.61
N SER A 666 1.14 14.23 -8.42
CA SER A 666 0.21 14.25 -9.56
C SER A 666 0.81 13.65 -10.82
N ALA A 667 2.15 13.55 -10.90
CA ALA A 667 2.89 13.01 -12.05
C ALA A 667 3.22 11.51 -11.93
N GLN A 668 3.03 10.90 -10.75
CA GLN A 668 3.45 9.52 -10.43
C GLN A 668 2.88 8.45 -11.38
N ASP A 669 1.73 8.70 -11.99
CA ASP A 669 1.01 7.70 -12.79
C ASP A 669 1.16 7.89 -14.31
N ASN A 670 2.07 8.80 -14.78
CA ASN A 670 2.33 9.01 -16.19
C ASN A 670 3.61 8.27 -16.63
N PRO A 671 3.50 7.06 -17.20
CA PRO A 671 4.66 6.35 -17.69
C PRO A 671 5.29 7.10 -18.86
N SER A 672 6.63 7.13 -18.91
CA SER A 672 7.38 7.58 -20.08
C SER A 672 7.01 6.74 -21.31
N PRO A 673 7.20 7.23 -22.56
CA PRO A 673 7.07 6.41 -23.77
C PRO A 673 7.90 5.12 -23.69
N ASP A 674 7.45 4.04 -24.34
CA ASP A 674 8.11 2.74 -24.29
C ASP A 674 9.56 2.78 -24.79
N ASP A 675 9.82 3.55 -25.85
CA ASP A 675 11.19 3.74 -26.38
C ASP A 675 12.11 4.43 -25.36
N ASP A 676 11.57 5.36 -24.58
CA ASP A 676 12.33 6.04 -23.51
C ASP A 676 12.63 5.07 -22.36
N PHE A 677 11.67 4.23 -21.96
CA PHE A 677 11.86 3.20 -20.96
C PHE A 677 12.97 2.21 -21.37
N ILE A 678 12.90 1.70 -22.60
CA ILE A 678 13.91 0.77 -23.13
C ILE A 678 15.29 1.43 -23.17
N ARG A 679 15.36 2.70 -23.62
CA ARG A 679 16.61 3.47 -23.69
C ARG A 679 17.21 3.71 -22.30
N GLN A 680 16.39 4.09 -21.31
CA GLN A 680 16.83 4.29 -19.94
C GLN A 680 17.33 2.98 -19.32
N SER A 681 16.60 1.87 -19.51
CA SER A 681 17.02 0.55 -19.04
C SER A 681 18.36 0.14 -19.64
N LYS A 682 18.57 0.31 -20.93
CA LYS A 682 19.85 0.07 -21.61
C LYS A 682 20.98 0.98 -21.10
N SER A 683 20.67 2.24 -20.78
CA SER A 683 21.63 3.17 -20.19
C SER A 683 22.12 2.71 -18.81
N ILE A 684 21.21 2.24 -17.97
CA ILE A 684 21.56 1.63 -16.66
C ILE A 684 22.51 0.45 -16.84
N VAL A 685 22.17 -0.46 -17.76
CA VAL A 685 23.02 -1.62 -18.08
C VAL A 685 24.42 -1.20 -18.52
N ASN A 686 24.51 -0.26 -19.47
CA ASN A 686 25.78 0.23 -19.97
C ASN A 686 26.66 0.86 -18.87
N GLN A 687 26.06 1.62 -17.95
CA GLN A 687 26.77 2.20 -16.80
C GLN A 687 27.34 1.12 -15.89
N ILE A 688 26.56 0.05 -15.60
CA ILE A 688 27.00 -1.04 -14.76
C ILE A 688 28.20 -1.79 -15.37
N TYR A 689 28.12 -2.12 -16.67
CA TYR A 689 29.18 -2.88 -17.34
C TYR A 689 30.39 -2.04 -17.73
N ALA A 690 30.27 -0.70 -17.82
CA ALA A 690 31.40 0.19 -18.06
C ALA A 690 32.21 0.53 -16.79
N SER A 691 31.59 0.50 -15.62
CA SER A 691 32.23 0.68 -14.29
C SER A 691 32.95 -0.58 -13.82
#